data_3860596b26d82fae7b3564b22d52af76
#
_entry.id   3860596b26d82fae7b3564b22d52af76
#
_cell.length_a   1.000
_cell.length_b   1.000
_cell.length_c   1.000
_cell.angle_alpha   90.00
_cell.angle_beta   90.00
_cell.angle_gamma   90.00
#
_symmetry.space_group_name_H-M   'P 1'
#
loop_
_entity.id
_entity.type
_entity.pdbx_description
1 polymer ?
#
loop_
_entity_poly.entity_id
_entity_poly.type
_entity_poly.pdbx_seq_one_letter_code
_entity_poly.pdbx_strand_id
1 'polypeptide(L)'
;MLGIMDFLSRHITKIGFFRPIVRSAETMDNHIRLIYERFNLNFDYSDMYGLTSDEMMQLISSGDNDSIQTIVLSKYKNLERKCDFVLVEGSDFRTHLSSYEFDFNVRVANNLGSPILAVVSGQRKNIAEVVDSVQIMKEVLAQEKCQQLGTIVNRANRSDITSIAALLDKNKAEGELDFVIPEQPVFQKITIRQISDALGAKRLYGDKENLNFVVNDIKIAAMGLENILGYVEEGTLFIAPADRLDALAALSLTLISGSFPKISGILLTGNFNLSDEFMRLLNGLKKLPITILKVNMDTYSAAMQIDKIRSMLMPENEQRIATALGHFEKYVNVSQLAEKVTINRSEAVSPLMFEYELFERARSKRKHIVLPEGLDERVLKATDILVKRNVVDITLLGNEEEIYKKAASLRVNLKGVNIIDPYDNDLIPEYASAYYKFRKHKGITKATAADLMHDVSYLGTMMVFKGHADGMVSGAAHTTQHTIRPAFEFVKTKPGVSIVSGSFLMCMPDRVLVYADCAVNPNPKSEELADIAISTADTAIKFGIEPRIAMLSYSTGKSGKGTDVEKVRRATEIVREKRPDLLTEGPIQYDAAIDLAVAKQKMPDSEVAGKATIFIFPDLNTGNNTYKAVQRAANVVAIGPVLQGLNKPVNDLSRGCLVKDIVNTVVITAIQAQEG
;
A
#
# COMPACT_ATOMS: atom_id res chain seq x y z
N MET A 1 10.96 -16.64 1.48
CA MET A 1 10.96 -15.64 2.58
C MET A 1 12.13 -15.82 3.54
N LEU A 2 12.27 -16.99 4.23
CA LEU A 2 13.34 -17.21 5.20
C LEU A 2 14.74 -16.90 4.66
N GLY A 3 15.13 -17.40 3.48
CA GLY A 3 16.44 -17.15 2.89
C GLY A 3 16.67 -15.69 2.49
N ILE A 4 15.62 -14.99 2.04
CA ILE A 4 15.69 -13.55 1.74
C ILE A 4 15.88 -12.77 3.04
N MET A 5 15.13 -13.10 4.08
CA MET A 5 15.25 -12.44 5.38
C MET A 5 16.64 -12.67 6.01
N ASP A 6 17.15 -13.89 5.92
CA ASP A 6 18.50 -14.23 6.39
C ASP A 6 19.58 -13.42 5.67
N PHE A 7 19.46 -13.28 4.36
CA PHE A 7 20.34 -12.44 3.57
C PHE A 7 20.25 -10.95 3.98
N LEU A 8 19.04 -10.40 4.05
CA LEU A 8 18.83 -8.99 4.41
C LEU A 8 19.38 -8.67 5.81
N SER A 9 19.18 -9.57 6.78
CA SER A 9 19.63 -9.39 8.17
C SER A 9 21.16 -9.31 8.33
N ARG A 10 21.91 -9.81 7.35
CA ARG A 10 23.37 -9.69 7.32
C ARG A 10 23.85 -8.29 6.87
N HIS A 11 22.97 -7.51 6.22
CA HIS A 11 23.34 -6.24 5.57
C HIS A 11 22.56 -5.04 6.10
N ILE A 12 21.40 -5.24 6.70
CA ILE A 12 20.49 -4.20 7.16
C ILE A 12 20.20 -4.40 8.65
N THR A 13 20.29 -3.33 9.43
CA THR A 13 20.21 -3.42 10.89
C THR A 13 18.77 -3.57 11.39
N LYS A 14 17.85 -2.81 10.81
CA LYS A 14 16.45 -2.80 11.25
C LYS A 14 15.54 -3.24 10.11
N ILE A 15 15.20 -4.53 10.11
CA ILE A 15 14.29 -5.09 9.09
C ILE A 15 12.95 -5.40 9.73
N GLY A 16 11.88 -4.90 9.10
CA GLY A 16 10.50 -5.29 9.37
C GLY A 16 10.08 -6.45 8.47
N PHE A 17 9.11 -7.21 8.94
CA PHE A 17 8.42 -8.23 8.16
C PHE A 17 6.92 -7.98 8.22
N PHE A 18 6.26 -7.97 7.07
CA PHE A 18 4.85 -7.58 6.98
C PHE A 18 4.05 -8.57 6.12
N ARG A 19 2.85 -8.91 6.58
CA ARG A 19 1.86 -9.64 5.79
C ARG A 19 0.58 -8.83 5.64
N PRO A 20 0.09 -8.59 4.42
CA PRO A 20 -1.13 -7.80 4.20
C PRO A 20 -2.36 -8.40 4.89
N ILE A 21 -2.54 -9.73 4.82
CA ILE A 21 -3.64 -10.45 5.46
C ILE A 21 -3.10 -11.60 6.30
N VAL A 22 -3.61 -11.74 7.53
CA VAL A 22 -3.36 -12.87 8.41
C VAL A 22 -4.67 -13.54 8.82
N ARG A 23 -4.59 -14.75 9.37
CA ARG A 23 -5.79 -15.50 9.75
C ARG A 23 -6.47 -14.93 11.01
N SER A 24 -5.70 -14.55 12.02
CA SER A 24 -6.19 -14.15 13.33
C SER A 24 -5.30 -13.08 13.96
N ALA A 25 -5.90 -12.21 14.77
CA ALA A 25 -5.18 -11.25 15.61
C ALA A 25 -4.74 -11.85 16.95
N GLU A 26 -5.45 -12.89 17.43
CA GLU A 26 -5.20 -13.50 18.74
C GLU A 26 -4.01 -14.49 18.73
N THR A 27 -3.84 -15.19 17.60
CA THR A 27 -2.76 -16.16 17.41
C THR A 27 -1.82 -15.66 16.33
N MET A 28 -0.52 -15.52 16.68
CA MET A 28 0.48 -15.07 15.72
C MET A 28 0.54 -15.99 14.51
N ASP A 29 0.50 -15.39 13.31
CA ASP A 29 0.64 -16.12 12.04
C ASP A 29 1.96 -16.85 11.99
N ASN A 30 1.96 -18.10 11.52
CA ASN A 30 3.15 -18.97 11.56
C ASN A 30 4.33 -18.45 10.73
N HIS A 31 4.07 -17.74 9.62
CA HIS A 31 5.13 -17.15 8.81
C HIS A 31 5.75 -15.95 9.53
N ILE A 32 4.91 -15.11 10.13
CA ILE A 32 5.38 -14.01 10.98
C ILE A 32 6.14 -14.57 12.18
N ARG A 33 5.60 -15.59 12.86
CA ARG A 33 6.22 -16.21 14.03
C ARG A 33 7.62 -16.77 13.71
N LEU A 34 7.76 -17.49 12.60
CA LEU A 34 9.04 -18.02 12.15
C LEU A 34 10.10 -16.93 11.98
N ILE A 35 9.73 -15.85 11.30
CA ILE A 35 10.64 -14.72 11.05
C ILE A 35 10.90 -13.94 12.33
N TYR A 36 9.85 -13.67 13.11
CA TYR A 36 9.93 -12.94 14.37
C TYR A 36 10.88 -13.59 15.38
N GLU A 37 10.68 -14.89 15.66
CA GLU A 37 11.52 -15.63 16.62
C GLU A 37 12.94 -15.88 16.09
N ARG A 38 13.08 -16.20 14.78
CA ARG A 38 14.38 -16.52 14.19
C ARG A 38 15.33 -15.33 14.12
N PHE A 39 14.81 -14.14 13.82
CA PHE A 39 15.60 -12.93 13.61
C PHE A 39 15.48 -11.94 14.77
N ASN A 40 14.88 -12.33 15.89
CA ASN A 40 14.68 -11.51 17.09
C ASN A 40 14.08 -10.12 16.75
N LEU A 41 13.01 -10.10 15.95
CA LEU A 41 12.37 -8.86 15.62
C LEU A 41 11.74 -8.22 16.86
N ASN A 42 11.89 -6.90 16.99
CA ASN A 42 11.37 -6.15 18.15
C ASN A 42 10.23 -5.23 17.71
N PHE A 43 9.14 -5.83 17.27
CA PHE A 43 7.91 -5.14 16.86
C PHE A 43 6.70 -5.82 17.50
N ASP A 44 5.64 -5.06 17.74
CA ASP A 44 4.36 -5.65 18.14
C ASP A 44 3.76 -6.47 16.98
N TYR A 45 3.14 -7.61 17.30
CA TYR A 45 2.50 -8.42 16.26
C TYR A 45 1.50 -7.63 15.42
N SER A 46 0.74 -6.71 16.06
CA SER A 46 -0.23 -5.83 15.41
C SER A 46 0.36 -4.86 14.39
N ASP A 47 1.67 -4.60 14.44
CA ASP A 47 2.39 -3.80 13.44
C ASP A 47 2.82 -4.62 12.20
N MET A 48 2.87 -5.95 12.33
CA MET A 48 3.42 -6.84 11.33
C MET A 48 2.39 -7.38 10.32
N TYR A 49 1.12 -6.98 10.45
CA TYR A 49 0.08 -7.34 9.49
C TYR A 49 -0.91 -6.20 9.24
N GLY A 50 -1.60 -6.27 8.08
CA GLY A 50 -2.62 -5.31 7.69
C GLY A 50 -3.96 -5.59 8.35
N LEU A 51 -4.62 -6.67 7.95
CA LEU A 51 -5.96 -7.08 8.38
C LEU A 51 -6.00 -8.58 8.68
N THR A 52 -6.98 -8.98 9.49
CA THR A 52 -7.36 -10.40 9.59
C THR A 52 -8.29 -10.80 8.43
N SER A 53 -8.36 -12.10 8.15
CA SER A 53 -9.28 -12.62 7.13
C SER A 53 -10.74 -12.25 7.42
N ASP A 54 -11.16 -12.25 8.68
CA ASP A 54 -12.52 -11.93 9.08
C ASP A 54 -12.83 -10.44 8.88
N GLU A 55 -11.92 -9.54 9.26
CA GLU A 55 -12.05 -8.10 9.00
C GLU A 55 -12.14 -7.80 7.50
N MET A 56 -11.29 -8.45 6.68
CA MET A 56 -11.33 -8.33 5.23
C MET A 56 -12.67 -8.78 4.66
N MET A 57 -13.19 -9.93 5.10
CA MET A 57 -14.49 -10.44 4.63
C MET A 57 -15.67 -9.54 5.04
N GLN A 58 -15.61 -8.91 6.21
CA GLN A 58 -16.60 -7.91 6.63
C GLN A 58 -16.60 -6.69 5.72
N LEU A 59 -15.42 -6.16 5.38
CA LEU A 59 -15.29 -5.03 4.46
C LEU A 59 -15.77 -5.37 3.05
N ILE A 60 -15.42 -6.54 2.51
CA ILE A 60 -15.93 -7.03 1.22
C ILE A 60 -17.46 -7.14 1.25
N SER A 61 -18.03 -7.70 2.30
CA SER A 61 -19.48 -7.90 2.44
C SER A 61 -20.25 -6.58 2.54
N SER A 62 -19.62 -5.53 3.09
CA SER A 62 -20.18 -4.18 3.14
C SER A 62 -19.96 -3.36 1.85
N GLY A 63 -19.24 -3.91 0.88
CA GLY A 63 -18.90 -3.23 -0.38
C GLY A 63 -17.77 -2.19 -0.27
N ASP A 64 -17.07 -2.16 0.88
CA ASP A 64 -15.99 -1.18 1.16
C ASP A 64 -14.60 -1.74 0.84
N ASN A 65 -14.39 -2.10 -0.42
CA ASN A 65 -13.11 -2.65 -0.88
C ASN A 65 -11.95 -1.63 -0.81
N ASP A 66 -12.23 -0.33 -0.92
CA ASP A 66 -11.21 0.73 -0.88
C ASP A 66 -10.59 0.86 0.52
N SER A 67 -11.36 0.62 1.56
CA SER A 67 -10.85 0.64 2.94
C SER A 67 -9.81 -0.45 3.20
N ILE A 68 -9.90 -1.62 2.55
CA ILE A 68 -8.94 -2.71 2.70
C ILE A 68 -7.54 -2.23 2.34
N GLN A 69 -7.39 -1.64 1.16
CA GLN A 69 -6.10 -1.14 0.67
C GLN A 69 -5.55 0.00 1.55
N THR A 70 -6.43 0.89 1.99
CA THR A 70 -6.07 2.02 2.87
C THR A 70 -5.55 1.55 4.23
N ILE A 71 -6.20 0.54 4.84
CA ILE A 71 -5.79 -0.02 6.13
C ILE A 71 -4.43 -0.73 5.99
N VAL A 72 -4.27 -1.57 4.95
CA VAL A 72 -3.00 -2.26 4.68
C VAL A 72 -1.86 -1.25 4.50
N LEU A 73 -2.06 -0.20 3.70
CA LEU A 73 -1.06 0.84 3.49
C LEU A 73 -0.72 1.58 4.79
N SER A 74 -1.72 1.96 5.58
CA SER A 74 -1.53 2.66 6.86
C SER A 74 -0.72 1.82 7.85
N LYS A 75 -1.04 0.54 7.99
CA LYS A 75 -0.31 -0.40 8.85
C LYS A 75 1.13 -0.61 8.38
N TYR A 76 1.32 -0.82 7.08
CA TYR A 76 2.65 -0.92 6.48
C TYR A 76 3.50 0.33 6.76
N LYS A 77 2.96 1.53 6.53
CA LYS A 77 3.67 2.79 6.77
C LYS A 77 4.04 3.00 8.24
N ASN A 78 3.24 2.50 9.17
CA ASN A 78 3.59 2.51 10.59
C ASN A 78 4.81 1.62 10.90
N LEU A 79 4.91 0.44 10.28
CA LEU A 79 6.07 -0.43 10.42
C LEU A 79 7.29 0.16 9.69
N GLU A 80 7.11 0.67 8.46
CA GLU A 80 8.17 1.27 7.64
C GLU A 80 8.92 2.38 8.39
N ARG A 81 8.21 3.22 9.14
CA ARG A 81 8.84 4.28 9.97
C ARG A 81 9.76 3.77 11.08
N LYS A 82 9.61 2.52 11.47
CA LYS A 82 10.39 1.88 12.55
C LYS A 82 11.58 1.08 12.02
N CYS A 83 11.71 0.93 10.70
CA CYS A 83 12.65 0.04 10.02
C CYS A 83 13.44 0.77 8.93
N ASP A 84 14.60 0.22 8.58
CA ASP A 84 15.38 0.63 7.42
C ASP A 84 14.91 -0.08 6.14
N PHE A 85 14.27 -1.25 6.30
CA PHE A 85 13.73 -2.07 5.22
C PHE A 85 12.54 -2.89 5.73
N VAL A 86 11.52 -3.09 4.90
CA VAL A 86 10.40 -3.99 5.20
C VAL A 86 10.29 -5.06 4.11
N LEU A 87 10.40 -6.32 4.51
CA LEU A 87 10.10 -7.46 3.65
C LEU A 87 8.62 -7.79 3.74
N VAL A 88 7.91 -7.70 2.62
CA VAL A 88 6.47 -8.00 2.55
C VAL A 88 6.26 -9.38 1.93
N GLU A 89 5.52 -10.23 2.60
CA GLU A 89 5.06 -11.50 2.05
C GLU A 89 3.61 -11.37 1.61
N GLY A 90 3.35 -11.60 0.32
CA GLY A 90 2.01 -11.59 -0.24
C GLY A 90 1.06 -12.55 0.49
N SER A 91 -0.22 -12.25 0.47
CA SER A 91 -1.26 -13.06 1.12
C SER A 91 -1.58 -14.31 0.31
N ASP A 92 -1.82 -15.42 0.99
CA ASP A 92 -2.28 -16.70 0.43
C ASP A 92 -3.73 -16.92 0.91
N PHE A 93 -4.70 -16.69 0.02
CA PHE A 93 -6.11 -16.97 0.29
C PHE A 93 -6.37 -18.44 -0.04
N ARG A 94 -6.37 -19.29 0.96
CA ARG A 94 -6.58 -20.75 0.82
C ARG A 94 -7.99 -21.13 0.34
N THR A 95 -8.66 -20.26 -0.41
CA THR A 95 -10.01 -20.43 -0.95
C THR A 95 -10.00 -20.49 -2.47
N HIS A 96 -11.12 -20.82 -3.10
CA HIS A 96 -11.32 -20.95 -4.55
C HIS A 96 -11.15 -19.64 -5.36
N LEU A 97 -10.51 -18.61 -4.82
CA LEU A 97 -10.39 -17.26 -5.36
C LEU A 97 -8.93 -16.93 -5.80
N SER A 98 -8.27 -17.84 -6.50
CA SER A 98 -6.86 -17.66 -6.90
C SER A 98 -6.60 -16.43 -7.79
N SER A 99 -7.56 -16.04 -8.63
CA SER A 99 -7.45 -14.80 -9.43
C SER A 99 -7.56 -13.55 -8.54
N TYR A 100 -8.47 -13.53 -7.59
CA TYR A 100 -8.60 -12.42 -6.64
C TYR A 100 -7.34 -12.25 -5.77
N GLU A 101 -6.72 -13.37 -5.36
CA GLU A 101 -5.48 -13.37 -4.59
C GLU A 101 -4.33 -12.69 -5.33
N PHE A 102 -4.14 -13.06 -6.60
CA PHE A 102 -3.11 -12.46 -7.43
C PHE A 102 -3.34 -10.96 -7.62
N ASP A 103 -4.54 -10.54 -8.02
CA ASP A 103 -4.91 -9.14 -8.22
C ASP A 103 -4.77 -8.33 -6.92
N PHE A 104 -5.13 -8.91 -5.78
CA PHE A 104 -4.96 -8.28 -4.48
C PHE A 104 -3.49 -8.01 -4.17
N ASN A 105 -2.62 -9.01 -4.33
CA ASN A 105 -1.18 -8.87 -4.05
C ASN A 105 -0.51 -7.87 -4.99
N VAL A 106 -0.89 -7.84 -6.26
CA VAL A 106 -0.44 -6.86 -7.24
C VAL A 106 -0.82 -5.44 -6.82
N ARG A 107 -2.08 -5.20 -6.45
CA ARG A 107 -2.54 -3.90 -5.96
C ARG A 107 -1.81 -3.47 -4.68
N VAL A 108 -1.60 -4.40 -3.75
CA VAL A 108 -0.82 -4.12 -2.54
C VAL A 108 0.60 -3.70 -2.90
N ALA A 109 1.30 -4.44 -3.75
CA ALA A 109 2.66 -4.10 -4.15
C ALA A 109 2.75 -2.72 -4.80
N ASN A 110 1.83 -2.40 -5.73
CA ASN A 110 1.75 -1.08 -6.37
C ASN A 110 1.46 0.04 -5.36
N ASN A 111 0.52 -0.18 -4.43
CA ASN A 111 0.17 0.81 -3.40
C ASN A 111 1.30 1.03 -2.38
N LEU A 112 2.10 -0.01 -2.10
CA LEU A 112 3.28 0.11 -1.24
C LEU A 112 4.49 0.69 -1.99
N GLY A 113 4.44 0.81 -3.32
CA GLY A 113 5.60 1.15 -4.13
C GLY A 113 6.72 0.11 -4.03
N SER A 114 6.37 -1.15 -3.79
CA SER A 114 7.34 -2.21 -3.52
C SER A 114 7.64 -3.01 -4.80
N PRO A 115 8.92 -3.20 -5.16
CA PRO A 115 9.27 -4.10 -6.25
C PRO A 115 8.95 -5.55 -5.89
N ILE A 116 8.57 -6.34 -6.89
CA ILE A 116 8.09 -7.71 -6.72
C ILE A 116 9.17 -8.72 -7.05
N LEU A 117 9.46 -9.63 -6.12
CA LEU A 117 10.14 -10.89 -6.39
C LEU A 117 9.08 -11.99 -6.45
N ALA A 118 8.72 -12.39 -7.64
CA ALA A 118 7.64 -13.34 -7.86
C ALA A 118 8.06 -14.79 -7.56
N VAL A 119 7.14 -15.60 -7.02
CA VAL A 119 7.39 -17.01 -6.73
C VAL A 119 6.38 -17.89 -7.46
N VAL A 120 6.87 -18.72 -8.36
CA VAL A 120 6.06 -19.66 -9.14
C VAL A 120 6.33 -21.09 -8.67
N SER A 121 5.27 -21.87 -8.47
CA SER A 121 5.42 -23.29 -8.11
C SER A 121 5.71 -24.15 -9.34
N GLY A 122 6.82 -24.89 -9.31
CA GLY A 122 7.14 -25.93 -10.30
C GLY A 122 6.66 -27.34 -9.90
N GLN A 123 5.99 -27.46 -8.74
CA GLN A 123 5.55 -28.76 -8.23
C GLN A 123 4.51 -29.42 -9.14
N ARG A 124 4.73 -30.67 -9.49
CA ARG A 124 3.87 -31.50 -10.38
C ARG A 124 3.65 -30.90 -11.77
N LYS A 125 4.54 -30.03 -12.23
CA LYS A 125 4.53 -29.43 -13.55
C LYS A 125 5.69 -29.94 -14.38
N ASN A 126 5.48 -30.08 -15.69
CA ASN A 126 6.54 -30.32 -16.65
C ASN A 126 7.27 -29.01 -17.02
N ILE A 127 8.35 -29.09 -17.78
CA ILE A 127 9.19 -27.94 -18.15
C ILE A 127 8.38 -26.86 -18.88
N ALA A 128 7.54 -27.22 -19.84
CA ALA A 128 6.74 -26.27 -20.61
C ALA A 128 5.74 -25.55 -19.72
N GLU A 129 5.00 -26.28 -18.88
CA GLU A 129 4.03 -25.68 -17.93
C GLU A 129 4.67 -24.71 -16.93
N VAL A 130 5.92 -24.97 -16.53
CA VAL A 130 6.66 -24.06 -15.64
C VAL A 130 7.03 -22.77 -16.38
N VAL A 131 7.61 -22.90 -17.59
CA VAL A 131 8.01 -21.75 -18.41
C VAL A 131 6.81 -20.89 -18.78
N ASP A 132 5.71 -21.50 -19.21
CA ASP A 132 4.46 -20.80 -19.53
C ASP A 132 3.90 -20.07 -18.31
N SER A 133 3.91 -20.71 -17.13
CA SER A 133 3.45 -20.09 -15.88
C SER A 133 4.27 -18.84 -15.50
N VAL A 134 5.59 -18.89 -15.72
CA VAL A 134 6.48 -17.73 -15.49
C VAL A 134 6.20 -16.63 -16.48
N GLN A 135 6.04 -16.98 -17.77
CA GLN A 135 5.79 -16.00 -18.83
C GLN A 135 4.46 -15.28 -18.60
N ILE A 136 3.38 -16.00 -18.37
CA ILE A 136 2.05 -15.43 -18.06
C ILE A 136 2.12 -14.49 -16.88
N MET A 137 2.80 -14.89 -15.80
CA MET A 137 2.95 -14.06 -14.61
C MET A 137 3.72 -12.77 -14.92
N LYS A 138 4.83 -12.85 -15.66
CA LYS A 138 5.61 -11.67 -16.07
C LYS A 138 4.78 -10.71 -16.93
N GLU A 139 4.01 -11.23 -17.87
CA GLU A 139 3.12 -10.43 -18.73
C GLU A 139 2.04 -9.69 -17.93
N VAL A 140 1.40 -10.37 -16.96
CA VAL A 140 0.38 -9.73 -16.11
C VAL A 140 1.02 -8.66 -15.22
N LEU A 141 2.17 -8.93 -14.59
CA LEU A 141 2.86 -7.92 -13.78
C LEU A 141 3.30 -6.71 -14.60
N ALA A 142 3.68 -6.90 -15.86
CA ALA A 142 4.04 -5.82 -16.78
C ALA A 142 2.79 -5.00 -17.19
N GLN A 143 1.65 -5.65 -17.48
CA GLN A 143 0.38 -4.99 -17.76
C GLN A 143 -0.10 -4.14 -16.59
N GLU A 144 0.07 -4.63 -15.36
CA GLU A 144 -0.25 -3.93 -14.11
C GLU A 144 0.83 -2.91 -13.68
N LYS A 145 1.86 -2.70 -14.53
CA LYS A 145 2.98 -1.77 -14.31
C LYS A 145 3.75 -2.01 -13.02
N CYS A 146 3.82 -3.24 -12.57
CA CYS A 146 4.60 -3.60 -11.40
C CYS A 146 6.10 -3.59 -11.71
N GLN A 147 6.90 -3.06 -10.79
CA GLN A 147 8.34 -3.18 -10.87
C GLN A 147 8.75 -4.60 -10.45
N GLN A 148 9.39 -5.35 -11.35
CA GLN A 148 9.86 -6.70 -11.08
C GLN A 148 11.35 -6.71 -10.72
N LEU A 149 11.72 -7.41 -9.64
CA LEU A 149 13.11 -7.76 -9.32
C LEU A 149 13.55 -9.03 -10.05
N GLY A 150 12.62 -9.96 -10.20
CA GLY A 150 12.87 -11.26 -10.82
C GLY A 150 11.86 -12.32 -10.41
N THR A 151 12.16 -13.56 -10.74
CA THR A 151 11.29 -14.72 -10.48
C THR A 151 12.04 -15.84 -9.79
N ILE A 152 11.42 -16.51 -8.83
CA ILE A 152 11.87 -17.76 -8.24
C ILE A 152 10.89 -18.86 -8.63
N VAL A 153 11.32 -19.80 -9.47
CA VAL A 153 10.61 -21.07 -9.65
C VAL A 153 10.96 -21.95 -8.46
N ASN A 154 10.01 -22.21 -7.59
CA ASN A 154 10.20 -23.01 -6.38
C ASN A 154 9.59 -24.40 -6.55
N ARG A 155 10.24 -25.42 -5.98
CA ARG A 155 9.80 -26.82 -5.99
C ARG A 155 9.76 -27.43 -7.40
N ALA A 156 10.72 -27.06 -8.27
CA ALA A 156 10.87 -27.69 -9.57
C ALA A 156 11.35 -29.13 -9.44
N ASN A 157 11.05 -29.96 -10.44
CA ASN A 157 11.60 -31.33 -10.48
C ASN A 157 13.12 -31.24 -10.62
N ARG A 158 13.85 -32.01 -9.83
CA ARG A 158 15.32 -31.97 -9.76
C ARG A 158 16.02 -32.29 -11.08
N SER A 159 15.42 -33.16 -11.91
CA SER A 159 15.93 -33.48 -13.24
C SER A 159 15.84 -32.34 -14.24
N ASP A 160 14.91 -31.39 -14.02
CA ASP A 160 14.50 -30.44 -15.03
C ASP A 160 15.09 -29.03 -14.81
N ILE A 161 15.80 -28.82 -13.67
CA ILE A 161 16.32 -27.53 -13.25
C ILE A 161 17.13 -26.83 -14.35
N THR A 162 18.09 -27.54 -14.91
CA THR A 162 19.03 -27.00 -15.93
C THR A 162 18.29 -26.60 -17.19
N SER A 163 17.30 -27.40 -17.61
CA SER A 163 16.48 -27.12 -18.80
C SER A 163 15.56 -25.94 -18.58
N ILE A 164 14.91 -25.85 -17.41
CA ILE A 164 14.06 -24.71 -17.02
C ILE A 164 14.90 -23.44 -16.98
N ALA A 165 16.04 -23.45 -16.28
CA ALA A 165 16.91 -22.27 -16.16
C ALA A 165 17.39 -21.77 -17.53
N ALA A 166 17.79 -22.66 -18.43
CA ALA A 166 18.23 -22.29 -19.78
C ALA A 166 17.12 -21.66 -20.64
N LEU A 167 15.87 -22.15 -20.50
CA LEU A 167 14.72 -21.59 -21.21
C LEU A 167 14.30 -20.22 -20.64
N LEU A 168 14.35 -20.05 -19.33
CA LEU A 168 14.06 -18.75 -18.68
C LEU A 168 15.12 -17.72 -19.07
N ASP A 169 16.40 -18.09 -19.08
CA ASP A 169 17.51 -17.19 -19.43
C ASP A 169 17.43 -16.73 -20.91
N LYS A 170 16.94 -17.58 -21.80
CA LYS A 170 16.72 -17.22 -23.22
C LYS A 170 15.61 -16.17 -23.41
N ASN A 171 14.61 -16.18 -22.55
CA ASN A 171 13.43 -15.30 -22.63
C ASN A 171 13.50 -14.09 -21.66
N LYS A 172 14.65 -13.90 -21.04
CA LYS A 172 14.86 -12.91 -19.98
C LYS A 172 15.10 -11.51 -20.54
N ALA A 173 14.45 -10.50 -19.96
CA ALA A 173 14.77 -9.12 -20.22
C ALA A 173 16.11 -8.71 -19.56
N GLU A 174 16.75 -7.68 -20.10
CA GLU A 174 18.03 -7.18 -19.56
C GLU A 174 17.87 -6.78 -18.08
N GLY A 175 18.68 -7.38 -17.24
CA GLY A 175 18.71 -7.10 -15.82
C GLY A 175 17.66 -7.84 -14.96
N GLU A 176 16.80 -8.68 -15.50
CA GLU A 176 15.94 -9.56 -14.68
C GLU A 176 16.73 -10.67 -14.00
N LEU A 177 16.21 -11.16 -12.88
CA LEU A 177 16.77 -12.29 -12.13
C LEU A 177 15.78 -13.45 -12.11
N ASP A 178 16.20 -14.60 -12.61
CA ASP A 178 15.41 -15.84 -12.55
C ASP A 178 16.21 -16.94 -11.85
N PHE A 179 15.59 -17.56 -10.84
CA PHE A 179 16.19 -18.64 -10.07
C PHE A 179 15.29 -19.87 -10.09
N VAL A 180 15.89 -21.06 -10.12
CA VAL A 180 15.15 -22.33 -10.10
C VAL A 180 15.60 -23.15 -8.90
N ILE A 181 14.70 -23.37 -7.95
CA ILE A 181 14.93 -24.12 -6.72
C ILE A 181 14.22 -25.47 -6.84
N PRO A 182 14.95 -26.60 -6.73
CA PRO A 182 14.35 -27.94 -6.79
C PRO A 182 13.51 -28.25 -5.55
N GLU A 183 12.59 -29.19 -5.73
CA GLU A 183 11.83 -29.71 -4.61
C GLU A 183 12.73 -30.49 -3.64
N GLN A 184 12.53 -30.25 -2.36
CA GLN A 184 13.24 -30.94 -1.28
C GLN A 184 12.24 -31.74 -0.44
N PRO A 185 12.27 -33.09 -0.53
CA PRO A 185 11.23 -33.93 0.08
C PRO A 185 11.05 -33.75 1.58
N VAL A 186 12.12 -33.40 2.30
CA VAL A 186 12.05 -33.18 3.75
C VAL A 186 11.05 -32.08 4.15
N PHE A 187 10.80 -31.10 3.28
CA PHE A 187 9.86 -30.00 3.56
C PHE A 187 8.39 -30.39 3.36
N GLN A 188 8.11 -31.52 2.73
CA GLN A 188 6.75 -32.04 2.57
C GLN A 188 6.29 -32.84 3.78
N LYS A 189 7.25 -33.36 4.57
CA LYS A 189 6.98 -34.24 5.70
C LYS A 189 6.59 -33.43 6.95
N ILE A 190 5.62 -33.90 7.69
CA ILE A 190 5.17 -33.32 8.96
C ILE A 190 6.07 -33.78 10.12
N THR A 191 6.02 -33.08 11.26
CA THR A 191 6.72 -33.44 12.48
C THR A 191 5.75 -33.94 13.55
N ILE A 192 6.24 -34.65 14.53
CA ILE A 192 5.47 -35.11 15.69
C ILE A 192 4.82 -33.90 16.41
N ARG A 193 5.51 -32.74 16.46
CA ARG A 193 4.97 -31.49 17.01
C ARG A 193 3.71 -31.04 16.26
N GLN A 194 3.77 -30.98 14.95
CA GLN A 194 2.63 -30.56 14.13
C GLN A 194 1.42 -31.49 14.31
N ILE A 195 1.67 -32.79 14.50
CA ILE A 195 0.62 -33.76 14.82
C ILE A 195 0.07 -33.50 16.23
N SER A 196 0.96 -33.29 17.20
CA SER A 196 0.57 -33.01 18.59
C SER A 196 -0.33 -31.77 18.67
N ASP A 197 0.09 -30.69 18.01
CA ASP A 197 -0.63 -29.40 18.04
C ASP A 197 -1.97 -29.49 17.30
N ALA A 198 -2.00 -30.13 16.11
CA ALA A 198 -3.19 -30.27 15.30
C ALA A 198 -4.28 -31.15 15.95
N LEU A 199 -3.88 -32.17 16.67
CA LEU A 199 -4.79 -33.08 17.35
C LEU A 199 -5.08 -32.72 18.81
N GLY A 200 -4.43 -31.68 19.36
CA GLY A 200 -4.48 -31.38 20.79
C GLY A 200 -3.96 -32.55 21.65
N ALA A 201 -2.94 -33.27 21.16
CA ALA A 201 -2.49 -34.48 21.77
C ALA A 201 -1.72 -34.25 23.08
N LYS A 202 -2.01 -35.05 24.10
CA LYS A 202 -1.27 -35.05 25.37
C LYS A 202 0.01 -35.88 25.21
N ARG A 203 1.17 -35.30 25.54
CA ARG A 203 2.43 -36.03 25.58
C ARG A 203 2.49 -36.85 26.85
N LEU A 204 2.60 -38.17 26.71
CA LEU A 204 2.74 -39.12 27.81
C LEU A 204 4.20 -39.42 28.13
N TYR A 205 5.07 -39.49 27.10
CA TYR A 205 6.48 -39.85 27.27
C TYR A 205 7.33 -39.11 26.20
N GLY A 206 8.63 -38.94 26.51
CA GLY A 206 9.65 -38.38 25.63
C GLY A 206 9.96 -36.90 25.88
N ASP A 207 11.13 -36.45 25.44
CA ASP A 207 11.60 -35.07 25.58
C ASP A 207 10.93 -34.12 24.60
N LYS A 208 10.91 -32.80 24.90
CA LYS A 208 10.34 -31.77 23.96
C LYS A 208 11.07 -31.74 22.62
N GLU A 209 12.35 -32.06 22.59
CA GLU A 209 13.19 -32.11 21.40
C GLU A 209 12.72 -33.17 20.40
N ASN A 210 12.27 -34.33 20.91
CA ASN A 210 11.76 -35.43 20.09
C ASN A 210 10.47 -35.07 19.31
N LEU A 211 9.76 -34.02 19.71
CA LEU A 211 8.63 -33.50 18.98
C LEU A 211 9.04 -32.96 17.58
N ASN A 212 10.30 -32.65 17.37
CA ASN A 212 10.80 -32.15 16.09
C ASN A 212 11.15 -33.28 15.11
N PHE A 213 11.02 -34.57 15.49
CA PHE A 213 11.25 -35.68 14.59
C PHE A 213 10.28 -35.63 13.42
N VAL A 214 10.84 -35.85 12.23
CA VAL A 214 10.10 -35.89 10.97
C VAL A 214 9.39 -37.23 10.84
N VAL A 215 8.14 -37.21 10.42
CA VAL A 215 7.35 -38.39 10.13
C VAL A 215 7.51 -38.74 8.66
N ASN A 216 8.13 -39.88 8.38
CA ASN A 216 8.34 -40.37 7.01
C ASN A 216 7.12 -41.12 6.47
N ASP A 217 6.48 -41.91 7.33
CA ASP A 217 5.31 -42.70 7.03
C ASP A 217 4.41 -42.86 8.25
N ILE A 218 3.15 -43.21 8.05
CA ILE A 218 2.15 -43.38 9.09
C ILE A 218 1.54 -44.79 8.94
N LYS A 219 1.62 -45.59 10.01
CA LYS A 219 1.08 -46.94 10.03
C LYS A 219 0.17 -47.16 11.22
N ILE A 220 -0.95 -47.86 10.99
CA ILE A 220 -1.86 -48.23 12.06
C ILE A 220 -1.48 -49.61 12.56
N ALA A 221 -1.20 -49.68 13.87
CA ALA A 221 -0.81 -50.94 14.56
C ALA A 221 -2.05 -51.81 14.87
N ALA A 222 -2.78 -52.20 13.83
CA ALA A 222 -4.00 -53.01 13.94
C ALA A 222 -3.73 -54.54 13.94
N MET A 223 -2.63 -54.95 13.36
CA MET A 223 -2.26 -56.37 13.24
C MET A 223 -1.65 -56.92 14.52
N GLY A 224 -1.50 -58.26 14.57
CA GLY A 224 -0.76 -58.93 15.64
C GLY A 224 0.72 -58.52 15.71
N LEU A 225 1.35 -58.71 16.88
CA LEU A 225 2.67 -58.25 17.21
C LEU A 225 3.75 -58.63 16.17
N GLU A 226 3.81 -59.90 15.75
CA GLU A 226 4.80 -60.39 14.80
C GLU A 226 4.70 -59.66 13.46
N ASN A 227 3.50 -59.37 13.02
CA ASN A 227 3.25 -58.65 11.75
C ASN A 227 3.60 -57.17 11.84
N ILE A 228 3.32 -56.53 12.99
CA ILE A 228 3.66 -55.10 13.19
C ILE A 228 5.16 -54.88 13.08
N LEU A 229 5.99 -55.78 13.60
CA LEU A 229 7.45 -55.67 13.57
C LEU A 229 8.00 -55.67 12.12
N GLY A 230 7.33 -56.33 11.17
CA GLY A 230 7.69 -56.32 9.76
C GLY A 230 7.44 -54.96 9.08
N TYR A 231 6.68 -54.03 9.68
CA TYR A 231 6.38 -52.72 9.14
C TYR A 231 7.17 -51.59 9.86
N VAL A 232 8.13 -51.92 10.72
CA VAL A 232 8.98 -50.91 11.36
C VAL A 232 10.01 -50.40 10.38
N GLU A 233 9.83 -49.15 9.95
CA GLU A 233 10.70 -48.42 9.03
C GLU A 233 11.19 -47.11 9.65
N GLU A 234 12.28 -46.55 9.12
CA GLU A 234 12.88 -45.31 9.61
C GLU A 234 11.90 -44.15 9.52
N GLY A 235 11.66 -43.49 10.67
CA GLY A 235 10.79 -42.31 10.75
C GLY A 235 9.29 -42.62 10.67
N THR A 236 8.84 -43.87 10.91
CA THR A 236 7.41 -44.21 10.96
C THR A 236 6.76 -43.68 12.23
N LEU A 237 5.58 -43.08 12.11
CA LEU A 237 4.64 -42.87 13.21
C LEU A 237 3.67 -44.04 13.27
N PHE A 238 3.60 -44.75 14.40
CA PHE A 238 2.58 -45.76 14.64
C PHE A 238 1.37 -45.16 15.36
N ILE A 239 0.17 -45.42 14.85
CA ILE A 239 -1.10 -45.10 15.50
C ILE A 239 -1.64 -46.40 16.08
N ALA A 240 -1.87 -46.44 17.41
CA ALA A 240 -2.37 -47.63 18.10
C ALA A 240 -3.49 -47.26 19.06
N PRO A 241 -4.54 -48.10 19.23
CA PRO A 241 -5.46 -47.97 20.34
C PRO A 241 -4.71 -48.06 21.67
N ALA A 242 -5.10 -47.27 22.68
CA ALA A 242 -4.38 -47.17 23.94
C ALA A 242 -4.50 -48.45 24.80
N ASP A 243 -5.42 -49.34 24.49
CA ASP A 243 -5.58 -50.67 25.09
C ASP A 243 -4.69 -51.77 24.47
N ARG A 244 -4.01 -51.45 23.34
CA ARG A 244 -3.04 -52.35 22.68
C ARG A 244 -1.65 -52.21 23.33
N LEU A 245 -1.57 -52.63 24.62
CA LEU A 245 -0.31 -52.57 25.36
C LEU A 245 0.77 -53.51 24.81
N ASP A 246 0.37 -54.60 24.18
CA ASP A 246 1.24 -55.50 23.45
C ASP A 246 2.01 -54.79 22.31
N ALA A 247 1.28 -54.03 21.47
CA ALA A 247 1.88 -53.27 20.38
C ALA A 247 2.80 -52.15 20.91
N LEU A 248 2.36 -51.44 21.96
CA LEU A 248 3.17 -50.38 22.60
C LEU A 248 4.46 -50.91 23.18
N ALA A 249 4.42 -52.03 23.88
CA ALA A 249 5.60 -52.71 24.45
C ALA A 249 6.57 -53.16 23.34
N ALA A 250 6.06 -53.79 22.29
CA ALA A 250 6.89 -54.27 21.16
C ALA A 250 7.59 -53.12 20.47
N LEU A 251 6.85 -52.04 20.09
CA LEU A 251 7.43 -50.89 19.42
C LEU A 251 8.45 -50.15 20.35
N SER A 252 8.24 -50.16 21.64
CA SER A 252 9.22 -49.64 22.61
C SER A 252 10.49 -50.46 22.67
N LEU A 253 10.38 -51.79 22.56
CA LEU A 253 11.52 -52.70 22.54
C LEU A 253 12.34 -52.60 21.22
N THR A 254 11.74 -52.30 20.09
CA THR A 254 12.48 -52.10 18.81
C THR A 254 13.52 -50.98 18.95
N LEU A 255 13.22 -49.95 19.72
CA LEU A 255 14.11 -48.81 19.94
C LEU A 255 15.34 -49.15 20.79
N ILE A 256 15.23 -50.17 21.63
CA ILE A 256 16.31 -50.62 22.50
C ILE A 256 17.16 -51.65 21.81
N SER A 257 16.55 -52.49 20.94
CA SER A 257 17.22 -53.65 20.35
C SER A 257 18.37 -53.29 19.39
N GLY A 258 18.41 -52.09 18.87
CA GLY A 258 19.43 -51.66 17.89
C GLY A 258 19.37 -52.38 16.54
N SER A 259 18.50 -53.39 16.38
CA SER A 259 18.34 -54.20 15.17
C SER A 259 17.21 -53.71 14.26
N PHE A 260 16.41 -52.79 14.78
CA PHE A 260 15.28 -52.17 14.05
C PHE A 260 15.57 -50.70 13.70
N PRO A 261 15.00 -50.20 12.57
CA PRO A 261 14.98 -48.77 12.26
C PRO A 261 14.31 -47.94 13.37
N LYS A 262 14.72 -46.70 13.50
CA LYS A 262 14.15 -45.76 14.49
C LYS A 262 12.82 -45.20 14.05
N ILE A 263 11.76 -45.45 14.78
CA ILE A 263 10.45 -44.83 14.54
C ILE A 263 10.41 -43.40 15.09
N SER A 264 9.56 -42.54 14.51
CA SER A 264 9.42 -41.13 14.92
C SER A 264 8.57 -40.94 16.18
N GLY A 265 7.58 -41.79 16.36
CA GLY A 265 6.67 -41.68 17.50
C GLY A 265 5.59 -42.73 17.53
N ILE A 266 4.84 -42.74 18.62
CA ILE A 266 3.64 -43.56 18.81
C ILE A 266 2.49 -42.62 19.23
N LEU A 267 1.38 -42.69 18.51
CA LEU A 267 0.14 -41.99 18.85
C LEU A 267 -0.88 -42.98 19.36
N LEU A 268 -1.23 -42.85 20.63
CA LEU A 268 -2.27 -43.65 21.27
C LEU A 268 -3.64 -42.99 21.08
N THR A 269 -4.61 -43.79 20.67
CA THR A 269 -6.00 -43.36 20.39
C THR A 269 -7.00 -43.99 21.34
N GLY A 270 -8.16 -43.39 21.46
CA GLY A 270 -9.21 -43.88 22.36
C GLY A 270 -9.15 -43.29 23.77
N ASN A 271 -10.24 -43.45 24.49
CA ASN A 271 -10.41 -42.90 25.84
C ASN A 271 -9.93 -43.85 26.96
N PHE A 272 -8.89 -44.62 26.68
CA PHE A 272 -8.27 -45.53 27.67
C PHE A 272 -7.05 -44.87 28.30
N ASN A 273 -6.85 -45.05 29.61
CA ASN A 273 -5.63 -44.60 30.29
C ASN A 273 -4.69 -45.76 30.45
N LEU A 274 -3.37 -45.50 30.28
CA LEU A 274 -2.35 -46.45 30.64
C LEU A 274 -2.34 -46.64 32.14
N SER A 275 -2.14 -47.90 32.62
CA SER A 275 -2.02 -48.17 34.06
C SER A 275 -0.74 -47.55 34.65
N ASP A 276 -0.75 -47.30 35.95
CA ASP A 276 0.43 -46.75 36.66
C ASP A 276 1.61 -47.68 36.54
N GLU A 277 1.38 -49.00 36.54
CA GLU A 277 2.42 -50.03 36.38
C GLU A 277 3.07 -49.94 35.00
N PHE A 278 2.26 -49.72 33.93
CA PHE A 278 2.81 -49.59 32.60
C PHE A 278 3.57 -48.25 32.42
N MET A 279 3.09 -47.19 33.05
CA MET A 279 3.83 -45.92 33.05
C MET A 279 5.14 -46.03 33.84
N ARG A 280 5.18 -46.77 34.93
CA ARG A 280 6.43 -47.09 35.68
C ARG A 280 7.41 -47.89 34.82
N LEU A 281 6.92 -48.84 34.03
CA LEU A 281 7.74 -49.59 33.07
C LEU A 281 8.35 -48.66 32.02
N LEU A 282 7.56 -47.81 31.35
CA LEU A 282 8.05 -46.85 30.36
C LEU A 282 9.10 -45.89 30.95
N ASN A 283 8.83 -45.33 32.12
CA ASN A 283 9.74 -44.41 32.81
C ASN A 283 11.03 -45.10 33.31
N GLY A 284 11.00 -46.40 33.54
CA GLY A 284 12.15 -47.21 33.91
C GLY A 284 13.07 -47.58 32.74
N LEU A 285 12.59 -47.46 31.50
CA LEU A 285 13.42 -47.64 30.32
C LEU A 285 14.33 -46.41 30.18
N LYS A 286 15.64 -46.65 30.09
CA LYS A 286 16.62 -45.57 29.87
C LYS A 286 16.20 -44.79 28.60
N LYS A 287 16.08 -43.47 28.74
CA LYS A 287 15.69 -42.47 27.75
C LYS A 287 15.49 -43.01 26.33
N LEU A 288 14.28 -43.48 26.00
CA LEU A 288 13.93 -43.87 24.66
C LEU A 288 13.87 -42.58 23.79
N PRO A 289 14.54 -42.54 22.65
CA PRO A 289 14.51 -41.40 21.73
C PRO A 289 13.19 -41.37 20.93
N ILE A 290 12.07 -41.29 21.64
CA ILE A 290 10.72 -41.34 21.03
C ILE A 290 9.76 -40.44 21.82
N THR A 291 8.74 -40.00 21.16
CA THR A 291 7.58 -39.35 21.73
C THR A 291 6.37 -40.29 21.71
N ILE A 292 5.69 -40.47 22.84
CA ILE A 292 4.40 -41.12 22.91
C ILE A 292 3.34 -40.04 23.18
N LEU A 293 2.43 -39.88 22.22
CA LEU A 293 1.30 -38.97 22.30
C LEU A 293 0.01 -39.73 22.58
N LYS A 294 -0.98 -39.06 23.15
CA LYS A 294 -2.32 -39.59 23.38
C LYS A 294 -3.41 -38.59 22.92
N VAL A 295 -4.44 -39.11 22.27
CA VAL A 295 -5.67 -38.38 21.88
C VAL A 295 -6.90 -39.16 22.30
N ASN A 296 -7.98 -38.46 22.63
CA ASN A 296 -9.26 -39.05 23.03
C ASN A 296 -10.22 -39.35 21.85
N MET A 297 -9.69 -39.45 20.65
CA MET A 297 -10.47 -39.79 19.44
C MET A 297 -10.14 -41.22 19.01
N ASP A 298 -10.98 -41.81 18.14
CA ASP A 298 -10.74 -43.10 17.58
C ASP A 298 -9.58 -43.10 16.54
N THR A 299 -9.06 -44.29 16.24
CA THR A 299 -7.90 -44.48 15.35
C THR A 299 -8.11 -43.95 13.94
N TYR A 300 -9.32 -44.16 13.38
CA TYR A 300 -9.64 -43.72 12.02
C TYR A 300 -9.70 -42.19 11.93
N SER A 301 -10.43 -41.56 12.86
CA SER A 301 -10.52 -40.10 12.96
C SER A 301 -9.15 -39.46 13.14
N ALA A 302 -8.27 -40.04 13.96
CA ALA A 302 -6.92 -39.55 14.16
C ALA A 302 -6.10 -39.62 12.85
N ALA A 303 -6.12 -40.75 12.16
CA ALA A 303 -5.43 -40.94 10.89
C ALA A 303 -5.91 -39.94 9.83
N MET A 304 -7.23 -39.77 9.69
CA MET A 304 -7.81 -38.83 8.73
C MET A 304 -7.49 -37.34 9.04
N GLN A 305 -7.36 -37.00 10.32
CA GLN A 305 -6.94 -35.64 10.67
C GLN A 305 -5.46 -35.40 10.39
N ILE A 306 -4.62 -36.41 10.65
CA ILE A 306 -3.19 -36.31 10.34
C ILE A 306 -2.93 -36.14 8.85
N ASP A 307 -3.67 -36.85 8.00
CA ASP A 307 -3.56 -36.75 6.52
C ASP A 307 -3.84 -35.33 5.99
N LYS A 308 -4.65 -34.57 6.72
CA LYS A 308 -4.96 -33.16 6.38
C LYS A 308 -3.91 -32.16 6.85
N ILE A 309 -2.94 -32.57 7.69
CA ILE A 309 -1.90 -31.70 8.21
C ILE A 309 -0.93 -31.34 7.08
N ARG A 310 -0.77 -30.07 6.82
CA ARG A 310 0.27 -29.59 5.91
C ARG A 310 1.56 -29.32 6.65
N SER A 311 2.65 -29.76 6.04
CA SER A 311 3.98 -29.49 6.57
C SER A 311 4.28 -28.00 6.59
N MET A 312 4.75 -27.50 7.71
CA MET A 312 5.17 -26.11 7.91
C MET A 312 6.55 -26.07 8.54
N LEU A 313 7.32 -25.04 8.21
CA LEU A 313 8.60 -24.79 8.87
C LEU A 313 8.32 -24.04 10.19
N MET A 314 8.77 -24.64 11.29
CA MET A 314 8.54 -24.12 12.65
C MET A 314 9.85 -23.54 13.20
N PRO A 315 9.81 -22.46 14.01
CA PRO A 315 11.01 -21.83 14.59
C PRO A 315 11.87 -22.80 15.39
N GLU A 316 11.24 -23.77 16.07
CA GLU A 316 11.93 -24.74 16.94
C GLU A 316 12.69 -25.83 16.18
N ASN A 317 12.53 -25.92 14.86
CA ASN A 317 13.20 -26.95 14.07
C ASN A 317 14.45 -26.43 13.37
N GLU A 318 15.52 -26.22 14.14
CA GLU A 318 16.81 -25.69 13.69
C GLU A 318 17.40 -26.50 12.51
N GLN A 319 17.29 -27.81 12.53
CA GLN A 319 17.83 -28.67 11.46
C GLN A 319 17.12 -28.42 10.13
N ARG A 320 15.80 -28.26 10.13
CA ARG A 320 15.04 -27.94 8.90
C ARG A 320 15.28 -26.50 8.45
N ILE A 321 15.42 -25.57 9.37
CA ILE A 321 15.78 -24.18 9.08
C ILE A 321 17.14 -24.14 8.38
N ALA A 322 18.16 -24.78 8.95
CA ALA A 322 19.48 -24.88 8.34
C ALA A 322 19.45 -25.52 6.94
N THR A 323 18.65 -26.59 6.77
CA THR A 323 18.44 -27.22 5.45
C THR A 323 17.80 -26.26 4.48
N ALA A 324 16.80 -25.47 4.89
CA ALA A 324 16.10 -24.51 4.03
C ALA A 324 17.04 -23.36 3.60
N LEU A 325 17.84 -22.84 4.51
CA LEU A 325 18.81 -21.79 4.23
C LEU A 325 19.90 -22.27 3.27
N GLY A 326 20.53 -23.41 3.54
CA GLY A 326 21.55 -24.00 2.66
C GLY A 326 20.99 -24.37 1.27
N HIS A 327 19.73 -24.79 1.22
CA HIS A 327 19.05 -25.06 -0.06
C HIS A 327 18.81 -23.76 -0.85
N PHE A 328 18.38 -22.69 -0.20
CA PHE A 328 18.20 -21.37 -0.82
C PHE A 328 19.53 -20.82 -1.33
N GLU A 329 20.57 -20.76 -0.51
CA GLU A 329 21.89 -20.25 -0.86
C GLU A 329 22.54 -20.99 -2.04
N LYS A 330 22.24 -22.29 -2.18
CA LYS A 330 22.77 -23.11 -3.28
C LYS A 330 22.19 -22.74 -4.65
N TYR A 331 20.93 -22.33 -4.71
CA TYR A 331 20.20 -22.15 -5.97
C TYR A 331 19.85 -20.70 -6.27
N VAL A 332 20.01 -19.79 -5.32
CA VAL A 332 19.76 -18.35 -5.49
C VAL A 332 21.08 -17.61 -5.37
N ASN A 333 21.43 -16.84 -6.39
CA ASN A 333 22.59 -15.94 -6.33
C ASN A 333 22.22 -14.71 -5.50
N VAL A 334 22.56 -14.80 -4.23
CA VAL A 334 22.20 -13.80 -3.21
C VAL A 334 22.85 -12.44 -3.49
N SER A 335 24.10 -12.44 -4.07
CA SER A 335 24.81 -11.18 -4.38
C SER A 335 24.13 -10.41 -5.50
N GLN A 336 23.65 -11.08 -6.55
CA GLN A 336 22.87 -10.43 -7.61
C GLN A 336 21.53 -9.88 -7.10
N LEU A 337 20.88 -10.63 -6.19
CA LEU A 337 19.66 -10.14 -5.56
C LEU A 337 19.92 -8.90 -4.71
N ALA A 338 21.04 -8.86 -3.99
CA ALA A 338 21.48 -7.72 -3.19
C ALA A 338 21.63 -6.44 -4.00
N GLU A 339 22.37 -6.52 -5.09
CA GLU A 339 22.59 -5.37 -5.98
C GLU A 339 21.25 -4.79 -6.47
N LYS A 340 20.32 -5.65 -6.84
CA LYS A 340 18.98 -5.22 -7.28
C LYS A 340 18.14 -4.59 -6.17
N VAL A 341 18.15 -5.14 -4.97
CA VAL A 341 17.41 -4.61 -3.81
C VAL A 341 17.97 -3.24 -3.40
N THR A 342 19.28 -3.02 -3.51
CA THR A 342 19.90 -1.76 -3.11
C THR A 342 19.65 -0.63 -4.12
N ILE A 343 19.50 -0.94 -5.40
CA ILE A 343 19.38 0.04 -6.50
C ILE A 343 17.92 0.48 -6.72
N ASN A 344 16.94 -0.32 -6.35
CA ASN A 344 15.54 -0.11 -6.75
C ASN A 344 14.66 0.40 -5.61
N ARG A 345 14.67 1.73 -5.35
CA ARG A 345 13.46 2.37 -4.82
C ARG A 345 12.46 2.51 -5.98
N SER A 346 11.24 2.03 -5.79
CA SER A 346 10.18 2.28 -6.77
C SER A 346 9.94 3.77 -6.90
N GLU A 347 10.10 4.32 -8.11
CA GLU A 347 9.73 5.70 -8.43
C GLU A 347 8.20 5.79 -8.66
N ALA A 348 7.50 4.67 -8.71
CA ALA A 348 6.06 4.63 -8.94
C ALA A 348 5.31 5.07 -7.67
N VAL A 349 4.54 6.13 -7.79
CA VAL A 349 3.64 6.62 -6.73
C VAL A 349 2.21 6.29 -7.14
N SER A 350 1.59 5.31 -6.47
CA SER A 350 0.18 5.00 -6.71
C SER A 350 -0.72 6.14 -6.23
N PRO A 351 -1.93 6.31 -6.80
CA PRO A 351 -2.90 7.31 -6.35
C PRO A 351 -3.22 7.20 -4.85
N LEU A 352 -3.32 5.99 -4.32
CA LEU A 352 -3.60 5.75 -2.90
C LEU A 352 -2.41 6.15 -2.02
N MET A 353 -1.20 5.84 -2.44
CA MET A 353 0.02 6.25 -1.74
C MET A 353 0.16 7.76 -1.71
N PHE A 354 -0.10 8.43 -2.83
CA PHE A 354 -0.09 9.89 -2.92
C PHE A 354 -1.14 10.51 -2.00
N GLU A 355 -2.38 10.02 -2.03
CA GLU A 355 -3.45 10.46 -1.12
C GLU A 355 -3.03 10.27 0.35
N TYR A 356 -2.47 9.13 0.71
CA TYR A 356 -1.96 8.87 2.06
C TYR A 356 -0.89 9.90 2.47
N GLU A 357 0.08 10.19 1.60
CA GLU A 357 1.14 11.16 1.86
C GLU A 357 0.60 12.58 2.03
N LEU A 358 -0.40 12.98 1.23
CA LEU A 358 -1.07 14.27 1.39
C LEU A 358 -1.72 14.39 2.78
N PHE A 359 -2.43 13.35 3.24
CA PHE A 359 -3.03 13.34 4.58
C PHE A 359 -1.98 13.45 5.69
N GLU A 360 -0.87 12.72 5.58
CA GLU A 360 0.21 12.79 6.56
C GLU A 360 0.89 14.17 6.59
N ARG A 361 1.13 14.77 5.43
CA ARG A 361 1.67 16.14 5.34
C ARG A 361 0.72 17.14 5.96
N ALA A 362 -0.56 17.10 5.65
CA ALA A 362 -1.55 17.99 6.25
C ALA A 362 -1.59 17.83 7.79
N ARG A 363 -1.55 16.59 8.28
CA ARG A 363 -1.55 16.26 9.72
C ARG A 363 -0.29 16.73 10.45
N SER A 364 0.86 16.75 9.79
CA SER A 364 2.16 17.10 10.42
C SER A 364 2.18 18.52 11.01
N LYS A 365 1.42 19.45 10.40
CA LYS A 365 1.22 20.81 10.89
C LYS A 365 -0.22 21.21 10.63
N ARG A 366 -1.11 20.79 11.54
CA ARG A 366 -2.55 21.04 11.41
C ARG A 366 -2.84 22.51 11.16
N LYS A 367 -3.79 22.77 10.29
CA LYS A 367 -4.23 24.09 9.89
C LYS A 367 -5.73 24.22 10.05
N HIS A 368 -6.18 25.45 10.26
CA HIS A 368 -7.57 25.80 10.43
C HIS A 368 -8.19 26.22 9.10
N ILE A 369 -9.18 25.46 8.63
CA ILE A 369 -9.84 25.67 7.33
C ILE A 369 -11.30 26.05 7.53
N VAL A 370 -11.74 27.10 6.81
CA VAL A 370 -13.13 27.54 6.79
C VAL A 370 -13.86 26.90 5.62
N LEU A 371 -15.05 26.36 5.89
CA LEU A 371 -15.99 25.81 4.91
C LEU A 371 -17.28 26.65 4.96
N PRO A 372 -17.46 27.61 4.04
CA PRO A 372 -18.59 28.54 4.06
C PRO A 372 -19.96 27.91 3.90
N GLU A 373 -20.04 26.72 3.30
CA GLU A 373 -21.29 26.08 2.90
C GLU A 373 -21.73 25.01 3.93
N GLY A 374 -21.87 25.43 5.20
CA GLY A 374 -22.13 24.55 6.35
C GLY A 374 -23.43 23.75 6.30
N LEU A 375 -24.37 24.12 5.43
CA LEU A 375 -25.63 23.38 5.23
C LEU A 375 -25.60 22.39 4.04
N ASP A 376 -24.52 22.36 3.25
CA ASP A 376 -24.39 21.38 2.16
C ASP A 376 -24.07 19.98 2.73
N GLU A 377 -24.85 18.97 2.32
CA GLU A 377 -24.72 17.61 2.82
C GLU A 377 -23.34 17.00 2.55
N ARG A 378 -22.73 17.34 1.42
CA ARG A 378 -21.41 16.84 1.03
C ARG A 378 -20.33 17.45 1.91
N VAL A 379 -20.46 18.75 2.22
CA VAL A 379 -19.56 19.49 3.12
C VAL A 379 -19.64 18.90 4.52
N LEU A 380 -20.84 18.63 5.03
CA LEU A 380 -21.02 18.00 6.35
C LEU A 380 -20.39 16.60 6.42
N LYS A 381 -20.62 15.77 5.40
CA LYS A 381 -19.99 14.42 5.31
C LYS A 381 -18.47 14.50 5.20
N ALA A 382 -17.94 15.44 4.43
CA ALA A 382 -16.50 15.68 4.32
C ALA A 382 -15.90 16.13 5.65
N THR A 383 -16.59 17.00 6.37
CA THR A 383 -16.21 17.47 7.72
C THR A 383 -16.09 16.30 8.70
N ASP A 384 -17.05 15.39 8.73
CA ASP A 384 -17.01 14.17 9.58
C ASP A 384 -15.77 13.31 9.29
N ILE A 385 -15.45 13.11 8.02
CA ILE A 385 -14.25 12.35 7.59
C ILE A 385 -12.96 13.05 8.06
N LEU A 386 -12.84 14.35 7.84
CA LEU A 386 -11.65 15.12 8.18
C LEU A 386 -11.42 15.18 9.69
N VAL A 387 -12.49 15.37 10.48
CA VAL A 387 -12.44 15.35 11.95
C VAL A 387 -12.01 13.97 12.47
N LYS A 388 -12.63 12.90 11.98
CA LYS A 388 -12.27 11.53 12.36
C LYS A 388 -10.82 11.18 12.03
N ARG A 389 -10.31 11.70 10.91
CA ARG A 389 -8.91 11.53 10.50
C ARG A 389 -7.94 12.49 11.20
N ASN A 390 -8.43 13.45 11.98
CA ASN A 390 -7.64 14.42 12.73
C ASN A 390 -6.63 15.20 11.87
N VAL A 391 -7.05 15.69 10.70
CA VAL A 391 -6.16 16.29 9.68
C VAL A 391 -6.11 17.81 9.80
N VAL A 392 -7.24 18.45 10.04
CA VAL A 392 -7.42 19.91 10.09
C VAL A 392 -8.38 20.31 11.22
N ASP A 393 -8.29 21.55 11.63
CA ASP A 393 -9.34 22.20 12.42
C ASP A 393 -10.33 22.87 11.45
N ILE A 394 -11.63 22.77 11.72
CA ILE A 394 -12.67 23.20 10.78
C ILE A 394 -13.59 24.23 11.44
N THR A 395 -13.89 25.29 10.70
CA THR A 395 -15.03 26.18 10.96
C THR A 395 -16.04 26.06 9.82
N LEU A 396 -17.29 25.78 10.17
CA LEU A 396 -18.45 25.85 9.26
C LEU A 396 -19.12 27.21 9.43
N LEU A 397 -19.58 27.81 8.32
CA LEU A 397 -20.36 29.05 8.35
C LEU A 397 -21.84 28.72 8.10
N GLY A 398 -22.71 29.35 8.92
CA GLY A 398 -24.15 29.21 8.82
C GLY A 398 -24.83 29.13 10.19
N ASN A 399 -26.15 29.05 10.19
CA ASN A 399 -26.91 28.97 11.44
C ASN A 399 -26.60 27.68 12.19
N GLU A 400 -26.18 27.79 13.44
CA GLU A 400 -25.69 26.68 14.25
C GLU A 400 -26.76 25.59 14.46
N GLU A 401 -27.99 26.01 14.78
CA GLU A 401 -29.11 25.10 15.05
C GLU A 401 -29.48 24.28 13.79
N GLU A 402 -29.53 24.95 12.64
CA GLU A 402 -29.82 24.30 11.35
C GLU A 402 -28.72 23.33 10.96
N ILE A 403 -27.44 23.70 11.15
CA ILE A 403 -26.28 22.83 10.86
C ILE A 403 -26.35 21.58 11.74
N TYR A 404 -26.54 21.70 13.06
CA TYR A 404 -26.66 20.53 13.93
C TYR A 404 -27.87 19.65 13.60
N LYS A 405 -29.01 20.25 13.27
CA LYS A 405 -30.21 19.51 12.84
C LYS A 405 -29.93 18.71 11.56
N LYS A 406 -29.29 19.34 10.59
CA LYS A 406 -28.91 18.70 9.31
C LYS A 406 -27.91 17.58 9.55
N ALA A 407 -26.83 17.84 10.32
CA ALA A 407 -25.82 16.84 10.67
C ALA A 407 -26.43 15.62 11.38
N ALA A 408 -27.34 15.83 12.31
CA ALA A 408 -28.07 14.73 12.99
C ALA A 408 -28.87 13.88 12.00
N SER A 409 -29.56 14.50 11.03
CA SER A 409 -30.30 13.78 9.98
C SER A 409 -29.39 12.90 9.09
N LEU A 410 -28.14 13.33 8.90
CA LEU A 410 -27.12 12.64 8.11
C LEU A 410 -26.27 11.67 8.93
N ARG A 411 -26.48 11.59 10.24
CA ARG A 411 -25.64 10.84 11.21
C ARG A 411 -24.17 11.27 11.19
N VAL A 412 -23.92 12.55 10.97
CA VAL A 412 -22.59 13.17 10.95
C VAL A 412 -22.23 13.65 12.34
N ASN A 413 -20.99 13.44 12.77
CA ASN A 413 -20.48 13.91 14.05
C ASN A 413 -19.64 15.19 13.86
N LEU A 414 -20.11 16.31 14.42
CA LEU A 414 -19.43 17.60 14.38
C LEU A 414 -18.68 17.94 15.67
N LYS A 415 -18.34 16.94 16.50
CA LYS A 415 -17.60 17.19 17.74
C LYS A 415 -16.22 17.80 17.45
N GLY A 416 -15.96 18.99 17.98
CA GLY A 416 -14.70 19.72 17.77
C GLY A 416 -14.70 20.61 16.53
N VAL A 417 -15.81 20.72 15.82
CA VAL A 417 -16.00 21.67 14.72
C VAL A 417 -16.52 23.00 15.31
N ASN A 418 -15.92 24.10 14.87
CA ASN A 418 -16.43 25.42 15.20
C ASN A 418 -17.53 25.82 14.19
N ILE A 419 -18.60 26.48 14.67
CA ILE A 419 -19.68 26.97 13.80
C ILE A 419 -19.82 28.46 14.06
N ILE A 420 -19.89 29.27 13.01
CA ILE A 420 -20.03 30.70 13.05
C ILE A 420 -21.26 31.11 12.23
N ASP A 421 -22.23 31.72 12.87
CA ASP A 421 -23.39 32.33 12.20
C ASP A 421 -22.99 33.71 11.61
N PRO A 422 -23.10 33.93 10.29
CA PRO A 422 -22.81 35.22 9.67
C PRO A 422 -23.68 36.38 10.20
N TYR A 423 -24.84 36.08 10.76
CA TYR A 423 -25.78 37.10 11.29
C TYR A 423 -25.66 37.34 12.80
N ASP A 424 -25.02 36.43 13.52
CA ASP A 424 -24.78 36.54 14.97
C ASP A 424 -23.28 36.33 15.27
N ASN A 425 -22.47 37.37 14.92
CA ASN A 425 -21.02 37.29 15.07
C ASN A 425 -20.40 38.65 15.37
N ASP A 426 -19.75 38.76 16.51
CA ASP A 426 -19.07 39.95 17.00
C ASP A 426 -17.93 40.47 16.09
N LEU A 427 -17.41 39.63 15.20
CA LEU A 427 -16.34 39.99 14.25
C LEU A 427 -16.83 40.80 13.04
N ILE A 428 -18.11 40.81 12.74
CA ILE A 428 -18.68 41.51 11.57
C ILE A 428 -18.31 43.00 11.53
N PRO A 429 -18.42 43.79 12.60
CA PRO A 429 -18.04 45.20 12.57
C PRO A 429 -16.55 45.43 12.24
N GLU A 430 -15.68 44.63 12.80
CA GLU A 430 -14.23 44.67 12.51
C GLU A 430 -13.95 44.35 11.04
N TYR A 431 -14.54 43.27 10.54
CA TYR A 431 -14.36 42.82 9.16
C TYR A 431 -14.92 43.80 8.14
N ALA A 432 -16.11 44.35 8.40
CA ALA A 432 -16.71 45.39 7.56
C ALA A 432 -15.83 46.65 7.51
N SER A 433 -15.28 47.07 8.66
CA SER A 433 -14.35 48.21 8.72
C SER A 433 -13.07 47.94 7.95
N ALA A 434 -12.52 46.73 8.05
CA ALA A 434 -11.32 46.32 7.26
C ALA A 434 -11.62 46.35 5.77
N TYR A 435 -12.70 45.70 5.33
CA TYR A 435 -13.10 45.66 3.94
C TYR A 435 -13.38 47.07 3.37
N TYR A 436 -14.09 47.92 4.12
CA TYR A 436 -14.34 49.32 3.73
C TYR A 436 -13.04 50.08 3.51
N LYS A 437 -12.03 49.98 4.39
CA LYS A 437 -10.72 50.59 4.22
C LYS A 437 -10.03 50.18 2.95
N PHE A 438 -10.14 48.91 2.58
CA PHE A 438 -9.55 48.37 1.32
C PHE A 438 -10.27 48.86 0.06
N ARG A 439 -11.61 49.01 0.12
CA ARG A 439 -12.42 49.17 -1.11
C ARG A 439 -13.09 50.55 -1.22
N LYS A 440 -12.96 51.45 -0.25
CA LYS A 440 -13.55 52.78 -0.31
C LYS A 440 -13.22 53.56 -1.58
N HIS A 441 -12.01 53.37 -2.15
CA HIS A 441 -11.57 53.96 -3.42
C HIS A 441 -12.32 53.45 -4.64
N LYS A 442 -13.08 52.38 -4.52
CA LYS A 442 -13.97 51.79 -5.54
C LYS A 442 -15.44 52.15 -5.29
N GLY A 443 -15.75 53.12 -4.40
CA GLY A 443 -17.09 53.57 -4.16
C GLY A 443 -17.93 52.74 -3.17
N ILE A 444 -17.31 51.75 -2.48
CA ILE A 444 -18.01 50.96 -1.45
C ILE A 444 -18.35 51.84 -0.24
N THR A 445 -19.62 51.77 0.22
CA THR A 445 -20.06 52.44 1.46
C THR A 445 -19.83 51.56 2.67
N LYS A 446 -19.90 52.16 3.89
CA LYS A 446 -19.80 51.36 5.13
C LYS A 446 -20.97 50.39 5.29
N ALA A 447 -22.18 50.77 4.88
CA ALA A 447 -23.35 49.89 4.89
C ALA A 447 -23.15 48.69 3.97
N THR A 448 -22.76 48.94 2.70
CA THR A 448 -22.47 47.86 1.76
C THR A 448 -21.34 46.92 2.25
N ALA A 449 -20.34 47.49 2.94
CA ALA A 449 -19.27 46.69 3.52
C ALA A 449 -19.76 45.77 4.66
N ALA A 450 -20.71 46.25 5.47
CA ALA A 450 -21.34 45.46 6.51
C ALA A 450 -22.21 44.33 5.92
N ASP A 451 -23.06 44.68 4.94
CA ASP A 451 -23.93 43.72 4.26
C ASP A 451 -23.14 42.58 3.60
N LEU A 452 -22.00 42.92 2.96
CA LEU A 452 -21.14 41.90 2.32
C LEU A 452 -20.49 40.95 3.34
N MET A 453 -20.30 41.36 4.59
CA MET A 453 -19.73 40.45 5.61
C MET A 453 -20.74 39.43 6.12
N HIS A 454 -22.02 39.54 5.80
CA HIS A 454 -23.02 38.50 6.03
C HIS A 454 -23.01 37.43 4.91
N ASP A 455 -22.35 37.69 3.79
CA ASP A 455 -22.12 36.69 2.75
C ASP A 455 -21.02 35.74 3.20
N VAL A 456 -21.32 34.43 3.17
CA VAL A 456 -20.43 33.40 3.69
C VAL A 456 -19.07 33.32 2.98
N SER A 457 -19.02 33.63 1.67
CA SER A 457 -17.76 33.63 0.88
C SER A 457 -16.90 34.85 1.27
N TYR A 458 -17.51 36.01 1.47
CA TYR A 458 -16.80 37.22 1.95
C TYR A 458 -16.34 37.06 3.39
N LEU A 459 -17.19 36.53 4.26
CA LEU A 459 -16.87 36.30 5.68
C LEU A 459 -15.69 35.30 5.80
N GLY A 460 -15.80 34.14 5.17
CA GLY A 460 -14.75 33.12 5.22
C GLY A 460 -13.42 33.60 4.64
N THR A 461 -13.46 34.32 3.50
CA THR A 461 -12.24 34.91 2.92
C THR A 461 -11.65 35.99 3.84
N MET A 462 -12.48 36.78 4.56
CA MET A 462 -11.99 37.77 5.50
C MET A 462 -11.36 37.14 6.75
N MET A 463 -11.90 36.03 7.25
CA MET A 463 -11.26 35.22 8.29
C MET A 463 -9.85 34.80 7.91
N VAL A 464 -9.68 34.29 6.66
CA VAL A 464 -8.38 33.92 6.12
C VAL A 464 -7.46 35.12 6.01
N PHE A 465 -7.94 36.25 5.47
CA PHE A 465 -7.18 37.47 5.32
C PHE A 465 -6.68 38.01 6.67
N LYS A 466 -7.51 38.00 7.70
CA LYS A 466 -7.19 38.44 9.04
C LYS A 466 -6.32 37.44 9.84
N GLY A 467 -6.19 36.23 9.39
CA GLY A 467 -5.43 35.15 10.06
C GLY A 467 -6.23 34.45 11.17
N HIS A 468 -7.56 34.62 11.20
CA HIS A 468 -8.45 33.84 12.08
C HIS A 468 -8.72 32.45 11.53
N ALA A 469 -8.38 32.22 10.28
CA ALA A 469 -8.26 30.91 9.65
C ALA A 469 -7.03 30.87 8.72
N ASP A 470 -6.50 29.69 8.44
CA ASP A 470 -5.33 29.51 7.59
C ASP A 470 -5.69 29.39 6.12
N GLY A 471 -6.90 28.90 5.79
CA GLY A 471 -7.38 28.73 4.42
C GLY A 471 -8.89 28.56 4.33
N MET A 472 -9.43 28.61 3.11
CA MET A 472 -10.85 28.46 2.82
C MET A 472 -11.07 27.52 1.65
N VAL A 473 -12.12 26.67 1.72
CA VAL A 473 -12.62 25.86 0.61
C VAL A 473 -14.12 26.08 0.46
N SER A 474 -14.56 26.50 -0.73
CA SER A 474 -15.96 26.79 -1.06
C SER A 474 -16.27 26.41 -2.50
N GLY A 475 -17.51 26.52 -2.96
CA GLY A 475 -17.92 26.27 -4.34
C GLY A 475 -18.79 25.03 -4.54
N ALA A 476 -19.09 24.29 -3.48
CA ALA A 476 -20.02 23.17 -3.57
C ALA A 476 -21.45 23.61 -3.93
N ALA A 477 -21.89 24.76 -3.40
CA ALA A 477 -23.21 25.37 -3.67
C ALA A 477 -23.10 26.69 -4.44
N HIS A 478 -21.98 27.38 -4.34
CA HIS A 478 -21.75 28.68 -4.99
C HIS A 478 -21.05 28.56 -6.33
N THR A 479 -21.05 29.63 -7.11
CA THR A 479 -20.30 29.70 -8.39
C THR A 479 -18.83 30.01 -8.12
N THR A 480 -17.92 29.54 -8.99
CA THR A 480 -16.48 29.88 -8.95
C THR A 480 -16.24 31.38 -8.82
N GLN A 481 -17.00 32.20 -9.57
CA GLN A 481 -16.87 33.65 -9.49
C GLN A 481 -17.23 34.20 -8.09
N HIS A 482 -18.24 33.63 -7.44
CA HIS A 482 -18.66 34.05 -6.09
C HIS A 482 -17.62 33.66 -5.02
N THR A 483 -17.03 32.49 -5.16
CA THR A 483 -15.97 31.99 -4.27
C THR A 483 -14.67 32.79 -4.40
N ILE A 484 -14.23 33.06 -5.62
CA ILE A 484 -12.89 33.60 -5.88
C ILE A 484 -12.86 35.13 -5.82
N ARG A 485 -13.98 35.79 -6.11
CA ARG A 485 -14.03 37.26 -6.14
C ARG A 485 -13.53 37.94 -4.87
N PRO A 486 -13.91 37.56 -3.63
CA PRO A 486 -13.37 38.15 -2.41
C PRO A 486 -11.85 37.96 -2.31
N ALA A 487 -11.33 36.81 -2.71
CA ALA A 487 -9.89 36.55 -2.69
C ALA A 487 -9.11 37.50 -3.60
N PHE A 488 -9.62 37.78 -4.79
CA PHE A 488 -9.02 38.77 -5.70
C PHE A 488 -9.14 40.20 -5.18
N GLU A 489 -10.19 40.51 -4.45
CA GLU A 489 -10.44 41.86 -3.96
C GLU A 489 -9.47 42.25 -2.84
N PHE A 490 -9.14 41.35 -1.90
CA PHE A 490 -8.34 41.74 -0.73
C PHE A 490 -7.23 40.73 -0.32
N VAL A 491 -7.30 39.43 -0.65
CA VAL A 491 -6.16 38.52 -0.43
C VAL A 491 -5.05 38.81 -1.43
N LYS A 492 -5.40 39.01 -2.71
CA LYS A 492 -4.50 39.35 -3.83
C LYS A 492 -3.44 38.26 -4.11
N THR A 493 -2.64 38.51 -5.15
CA THR A 493 -1.52 37.64 -5.55
C THR A 493 -0.29 37.84 -4.66
N LYS A 494 0.57 36.81 -4.63
CA LYS A 494 1.91 36.89 -4.02
C LYS A 494 2.76 37.97 -4.72
N PRO A 495 3.73 38.57 -4.02
CA PRO A 495 4.70 39.46 -4.64
C PRO A 495 5.39 38.78 -5.82
N GLY A 496 5.46 39.47 -6.99
CA GLY A 496 6.08 38.96 -8.20
C GLY A 496 5.22 38.00 -9.03
N VAL A 497 4.01 37.66 -8.59
CA VAL A 497 3.04 36.84 -9.35
C VAL A 497 1.96 37.74 -9.93
N SER A 498 1.86 37.76 -11.26
CA SER A 498 0.93 38.65 -11.97
C SER A 498 -0.50 38.11 -12.03
N ILE A 499 -0.68 36.78 -11.92
CA ILE A 499 -1.95 36.12 -12.19
C ILE A 499 -2.19 34.91 -11.29
N VAL A 500 -3.47 34.66 -10.97
CA VAL A 500 -3.92 33.44 -10.28
C VAL A 500 -4.29 32.40 -11.32
N SER A 501 -3.92 31.15 -11.11
CA SER A 501 -4.24 30.03 -12.03
C SER A 501 -4.75 28.82 -11.25
N GLY A 502 -5.33 27.85 -11.98
CA GLY A 502 -5.87 26.64 -11.40
C GLY A 502 -5.17 25.39 -11.95
N SER A 503 -4.60 24.60 -11.06
CA SER A 503 -3.96 23.33 -11.41
C SER A 503 -4.77 22.12 -10.97
N PHE A 504 -4.57 20.99 -11.66
CA PHE A 504 -5.10 19.67 -11.30
C PHE A 504 -3.97 18.68 -11.09
N LEU A 505 -4.04 17.92 -10.01
CA LEU A 505 -3.20 16.75 -9.76
C LEU A 505 -3.87 15.55 -10.41
N MET A 506 -3.28 15.05 -11.47
CA MET A 506 -3.77 13.91 -12.25
C MET A 506 -3.11 12.64 -11.72
N CYS A 507 -3.84 11.88 -10.89
CA CYS A 507 -3.34 10.67 -10.26
C CYS A 507 -3.42 9.48 -11.22
N MET A 508 -2.38 9.29 -12.03
CA MET A 508 -2.25 8.15 -12.94
C MET A 508 -1.94 6.87 -12.13
N PRO A 509 -2.12 5.66 -12.69
CA PRO A 509 -1.88 4.42 -11.96
C PRO A 509 -0.48 4.26 -11.38
N ASP A 510 0.52 4.89 -12.02
CA ASP A 510 1.96 4.74 -11.73
C ASP A 510 2.67 6.05 -11.34
N ARG A 511 2.00 7.20 -11.45
CA ARG A 511 2.59 8.52 -11.20
C ARG A 511 1.53 9.58 -10.98
N VAL A 512 1.95 10.76 -10.48
CA VAL A 512 1.09 11.95 -10.41
C VAL A 512 1.63 13.02 -11.34
N LEU A 513 0.75 13.56 -12.18
CA LEU A 513 1.06 14.66 -13.10
C LEU A 513 0.32 15.93 -12.66
N VAL A 514 0.88 17.10 -12.96
CA VAL A 514 0.26 18.40 -12.65
C VAL A 514 -0.09 19.12 -13.95
N TYR A 515 -1.37 19.42 -14.12
CA TYR A 515 -1.89 20.12 -15.30
C TYR A 515 -2.32 21.53 -14.94
N ALA A 516 -1.86 22.58 -15.66
CA ALA A 516 -2.21 23.98 -15.47
C ALA A 516 -2.07 24.82 -16.76
N ASP A 517 -2.77 25.96 -16.97
CA ASP A 517 -3.97 26.34 -16.28
C ASP A 517 -5.18 25.59 -16.87
N CYS A 518 -6.02 25.08 -16.01
CA CYS A 518 -7.18 24.31 -16.45
C CYS A 518 -8.52 24.92 -15.97
N ALA A 519 -8.49 26.08 -15.26
CA ALA A 519 -9.68 26.56 -14.57
C ALA A 519 -9.93 28.07 -14.61
N VAL A 520 -8.92 28.92 -14.84
CA VAL A 520 -9.03 30.36 -14.55
C VAL A 520 -8.81 31.25 -15.77
N ASN A 521 -7.69 31.11 -16.50
CA ASN A 521 -7.27 32.09 -17.51
C ASN A 521 -7.58 31.68 -18.92
N PRO A 522 -8.51 32.35 -19.64
CA PRO A 522 -8.92 31.94 -20.98
C PRO A 522 -7.78 31.96 -22.03
N ASN A 523 -6.97 33.00 -22.02
CA ASN A 523 -5.86 33.15 -23.01
C ASN A 523 -4.72 33.99 -22.39
N PRO A 524 -3.85 33.39 -21.58
CA PRO A 524 -2.75 34.08 -20.93
C PRO A 524 -1.69 34.53 -21.95
N LYS A 525 -1.07 35.69 -21.72
CA LYS A 525 0.10 36.18 -22.46
C LYS A 525 1.36 35.38 -22.09
N SER A 526 2.46 35.58 -22.79
CA SER A 526 3.71 34.85 -22.55
C SER A 526 4.23 35.03 -21.11
N GLU A 527 4.18 36.25 -20.58
CA GLU A 527 4.59 36.59 -19.21
C GLU A 527 3.70 35.91 -18.17
N GLU A 528 2.37 35.94 -18.39
CA GLU A 528 1.37 35.28 -17.54
C GLU A 528 1.51 33.76 -17.58
N LEU A 529 1.76 33.19 -18.78
CA LEU A 529 1.99 31.76 -18.95
C LEU A 529 3.25 31.28 -18.25
N ALA A 530 4.31 32.12 -18.24
CA ALA A 530 5.53 31.84 -17.47
C ALA A 530 5.26 31.88 -15.94
N ASP A 531 4.49 32.85 -15.46
CA ASP A 531 4.12 32.92 -14.04
C ASP A 531 3.23 31.73 -13.63
N ILE A 532 2.33 31.25 -14.51
CA ILE A 532 1.56 30.01 -14.31
C ILE A 532 2.52 28.82 -14.14
N ALA A 533 3.51 28.69 -15.04
CA ALA A 533 4.49 27.59 -14.99
C ALA A 533 5.29 27.58 -13.68
N ILE A 534 5.80 28.74 -13.26
CA ILE A 534 6.56 28.89 -12.02
C ILE A 534 5.68 28.57 -10.80
N SER A 535 4.48 29.13 -10.75
CA SER A 535 3.53 28.86 -9.64
C SER A 535 3.14 27.39 -9.57
N THR A 536 3.04 26.71 -10.72
CA THR A 536 2.74 25.28 -10.80
C THR A 536 3.92 24.44 -10.32
N ALA A 537 5.16 24.85 -10.64
CA ALA A 537 6.35 24.17 -10.12
C ALA A 537 6.45 24.27 -8.59
N ASP A 538 6.24 25.47 -8.04
CA ASP A 538 6.21 25.67 -6.59
C ASP A 538 5.09 24.85 -5.92
N THR A 539 3.95 24.71 -6.58
CA THR A 539 2.84 23.87 -6.12
C THR A 539 3.22 22.39 -6.17
N ALA A 540 3.83 21.92 -7.23
CA ALA A 540 4.28 20.52 -7.39
C ALA A 540 5.28 20.13 -6.29
N ILE A 541 6.29 20.99 -6.04
CA ILE A 541 7.28 20.78 -4.97
C ILE A 541 6.60 20.61 -3.60
N LYS A 542 5.60 21.44 -3.29
CA LYS A 542 4.83 21.35 -2.04
C LYS A 542 4.15 20.00 -1.85
N PHE A 543 3.71 19.39 -2.94
CA PHE A 543 3.07 18.08 -2.91
C PHE A 543 4.08 16.93 -3.10
N GLY A 544 5.40 17.22 -3.13
CA GLY A 544 6.46 16.23 -3.26
C GLY A 544 6.67 15.69 -4.65
N ILE A 545 6.22 16.43 -5.67
CA ILE A 545 6.40 16.09 -7.07
C ILE A 545 7.61 16.87 -7.60
N GLU A 546 8.60 16.15 -8.12
CA GLU A 546 9.77 16.77 -8.78
C GLU A 546 9.32 17.56 -10.01
N PRO A 547 9.63 18.88 -10.14
CA PRO A 547 9.13 19.69 -11.24
C PRO A 547 9.94 19.48 -12.52
N ARG A 548 9.31 18.88 -13.54
CA ARG A 548 9.79 18.80 -14.93
C ARG A 548 8.73 19.37 -15.83
N ILE A 549 8.93 20.61 -16.30
CA ILE A 549 7.90 21.45 -16.90
C ILE A 549 7.89 21.29 -18.42
N ALA A 550 6.78 20.83 -18.97
CA ALA A 550 6.49 20.83 -20.40
C ALA A 550 5.57 22.00 -20.73
N MET A 551 6.07 22.97 -21.49
CA MET A 551 5.30 24.09 -22.03
C MET A 551 4.63 23.64 -23.34
N LEU A 552 3.35 23.29 -23.26
CA LEU A 552 2.65 22.58 -24.34
C LEU A 552 2.31 23.46 -25.55
N SER A 553 2.45 22.86 -26.73
CA SER A 553 2.08 23.43 -28.01
C SER A 553 1.75 22.29 -28.98
N TYR A 554 1.06 22.63 -30.10
CA TYR A 554 0.94 21.71 -31.23
C TYR A 554 2.25 21.49 -31.99
N SER A 555 3.32 22.18 -31.62
CA SER A 555 4.65 22.09 -32.21
C SER A 555 5.70 21.65 -31.18
N THR A 556 6.68 20.87 -31.63
CA THR A 556 7.84 20.52 -30.85
C THR A 556 9.09 21.21 -31.37
N GLY A 557 9.77 21.99 -30.50
CA GLY A 557 10.99 22.73 -30.85
C GLY A 557 10.78 23.73 -31.98
N LYS A 558 11.41 23.50 -33.12
CA LYS A 558 11.37 24.36 -34.30
C LYS A 558 10.45 23.85 -35.39
N SER A 559 9.65 22.82 -35.18
CA SER A 559 8.86 22.14 -36.21
C SER A 559 7.67 22.96 -36.74
N GLY A 560 7.13 23.88 -35.95
CA GLY A 560 6.01 24.73 -36.34
C GLY A 560 6.26 26.22 -36.15
N LYS A 561 5.42 27.01 -36.79
CA LYS A 561 5.42 28.49 -36.72
C LYS A 561 3.99 28.97 -36.47
N GLY A 562 3.85 30.11 -35.83
CA GLY A 562 2.57 30.74 -35.53
C GLY A 562 2.58 31.48 -34.19
N THR A 563 1.60 32.36 -34.02
CA THR A 563 1.51 33.22 -32.82
C THR A 563 1.46 32.41 -31.52
N ASP A 564 0.75 31.28 -31.53
CA ASP A 564 0.61 30.42 -30.33
C ASP A 564 1.94 29.69 -30.01
N VAL A 565 2.68 29.25 -31.05
CA VAL A 565 4.01 28.64 -30.85
C VAL A 565 4.99 29.67 -30.31
N GLU A 566 4.98 30.90 -30.83
CA GLU A 566 5.87 31.98 -30.36
C GLU A 566 5.51 32.42 -28.96
N LYS A 567 4.21 32.44 -28.60
CA LYS A 567 3.75 32.68 -27.20
C LYS A 567 4.39 31.69 -26.24
N VAL A 568 4.30 30.41 -26.56
CA VAL A 568 4.85 29.32 -25.68
C VAL A 568 6.37 29.38 -25.66
N ARG A 569 7.04 29.62 -26.79
CA ARG A 569 8.51 29.77 -26.86
C ARG A 569 8.97 30.90 -25.97
N ARG A 570 8.36 32.08 -26.05
CA ARG A 570 8.71 33.23 -25.26
C ARG A 570 8.43 32.97 -23.77
N ALA A 571 7.33 32.31 -23.43
CA ALA A 571 7.06 31.91 -22.04
C ALA A 571 8.12 30.95 -21.49
N THR A 572 8.57 29.98 -22.29
CA THR A 572 9.64 29.04 -21.91
C THR A 572 10.95 29.78 -21.60
N GLU A 573 11.33 30.74 -22.45
CA GLU A 573 12.52 31.58 -22.24
C GLU A 573 12.41 32.36 -20.92
N ILE A 574 11.26 32.98 -20.65
CA ILE A 574 11.02 33.75 -19.43
C ILE A 574 11.13 32.85 -18.17
N VAL A 575 10.61 31.62 -18.22
CA VAL A 575 10.75 30.67 -17.10
C VAL A 575 12.23 30.37 -16.85
N ARG A 576 12.99 30.05 -17.90
CA ARG A 576 14.44 29.77 -17.81
C ARG A 576 15.25 30.98 -17.30
N GLU A 577 14.85 32.21 -17.67
CA GLU A 577 15.46 33.44 -17.16
C GLU A 577 15.16 33.68 -15.69
N LYS A 578 13.89 33.54 -15.27
CA LYS A 578 13.45 33.81 -13.89
C LYS A 578 13.81 32.70 -12.90
N ARG A 579 13.79 31.43 -13.33
CA ARG A 579 13.99 30.24 -12.51
C ARG A 579 14.87 29.20 -13.23
N PRO A 580 16.19 29.49 -13.37
CA PRO A 580 17.15 28.62 -14.04
C PRO A 580 17.34 27.26 -13.33
N ASP A 581 16.85 27.13 -12.10
CA ASP A 581 16.82 25.90 -11.32
C ASP A 581 15.73 24.92 -11.76
N LEU A 582 14.72 25.37 -12.52
CA LEU A 582 13.61 24.54 -12.97
C LEU A 582 13.89 23.94 -14.36
N LEU A 583 13.83 22.60 -14.43
CA LEU A 583 13.89 21.90 -15.71
C LEU A 583 12.65 22.22 -16.54
N THR A 584 12.84 23.00 -17.61
CA THR A 584 11.72 23.49 -18.42
C THR A 584 12.01 23.28 -19.91
N GLU A 585 11.04 22.68 -20.63
CA GLU A 585 11.13 22.45 -22.06
C GLU A 585 9.87 22.96 -22.79
N GLY A 586 10.08 23.57 -23.95
CA GLY A 586 8.99 24.05 -24.78
C GLY A 586 9.45 24.96 -25.95
N PRO A 587 8.60 25.09 -26.97
CA PRO A 587 7.30 24.41 -27.16
C PRO A 587 7.47 22.92 -27.40
N ILE A 588 6.58 22.11 -26.81
CA ILE A 588 6.61 20.63 -26.90
C ILE A 588 5.20 20.06 -27.03
N GLN A 589 5.04 19.03 -27.85
CA GLN A 589 3.76 18.30 -27.97
C GLN A 589 3.58 17.35 -26.79
N TYR A 590 2.33 17.04 -26.45
CA TYR A 590 1.96 16.20 -25.32
C TYR A 590 2.60 14.79 -25.38
N ASP A 591 2.58 14.16 -26.57
CA ASP A 591 3.20 12.86 -26.82
C ASP A 591 4.71 12.87 -26.55
N ALA A 592 5.42 13.89 -27.02
CA ALA A 592 6.85 14.05 -26.80
C ALA A 592 7.18 14.37 -25.33
N ALA A 593 6.27 15.00 -24.60
CA ALA A 593 6.47 15.31 -23.18
C ALA A 593 6.34 14.08 -22.26
N ILE A 594 5.48 13.10 -22.62
CA ILE A 594 5.14 11.99 -21.74
C ILE A 594 5.72 10.63 -22.17
N ASP A 595 6.01 10.43 -23.46
CA ASP A 595 6.48 9.15 -24.02
C ASP A 595 7.97 9.20 -24.33
N LEU A 596 8.74 8.30 -23.70
CA LEU A 596 10.20 8.22 -23.85
C LEU A 596 10.64 7.85 -25.28
N ALA A 597 9.88 7.05 -26.01
CA ALA A 597 10.24 6.66 -27.37
C ALA A 597 10.06 7.84 -28.33
N VAL A 598 8.95 8.58 -28.19
CA VAL A 598 8.68 9.81 -28.96
C VAL A 598 9.71 10.91 -28.62
N ALA A 599 10.03 11.05 -27.33
CA ALA A 599 11.04 12.01 -26.86
C ALA A 599 12.41 11.75 -27.47
N LYS A 600 12.89 10.50 -27.47
CA LYS A 600 14.17 10.13 -28.08
C LYS A 600 14.24 10.47 -29.56
N GLN A 601 13.11 10.44 -30.29
CA GLN A 601 13.06 10.78 -31.72
C GLN A 601 12.99 12.29 -31.96
N LYS A 602 12.17 13.02 -31.13
CA LYS A 602 11.90 14.46 -31.38
C LYS A 602 12.85 15.40 -30.64
N MET A 603 13.30 15.02 -29.44
CA MET A 603 14.12 15.84 -28.52
C MET A 603 15.10 14.98 -27.70
N PRO A 604 16.07 14.31 -28.32
CA PRO A 604 16.94 13.31 -27.64
C PRO A 604 17.78 13.89 -26.49
N ASP A 605 18.11 15.19 -26.54
CA ASP A 605 18.97 15.86 -25.54
C ASP A 605 18.16 16.53 -24.42
N SER A 606 16.84 16.42 -24.39
CA SER A 606 15.99 17.08 -23.40
C SER A 606 15.91 16.27 -22.11
N GLU A 607 16.14 16.92 -20.97
CA GLU A 607 15.96 16.33 -19.63
C GLU A 607 14.50 16.26 -19.18
N VAL A 608 13.57 16.90 -19.91
CA VAL A 608 12.13 16.96 -19.63
C VAL A 608 11.32 16.05 -20.56
N ALA A 609 11.66 16.00 -21.86
CA ALA A 609 10.93 15.22 -22.83
C ALA A 609 10.87 13.74 -22.42
N GLY A 610 9.67 13.15 -22.47
CA GLY A 610 9.37 11.78 -22.07
C GLY A 610 9.30 11.56 -20.54
N LYS A 611 9.64 12.59 -19.74
CA LYS A 611 9.69 12.52 -18.27
C LYS A 611 8.98 13.68 -17.60
N ALA A 612 8.18 14.45 -18.33
CA ALA A 612 7.47 15.60 -17.78
C ALA A 612 6.53 15.21 -16.66
N THR A 613 6.54 16.00 -15.61
CA THR A 613 5.61 15.88 -14.46
C THR A 613 4.61 17.03 -14.42
N ILE A 614 4.94 18.16 -15.06
CA ILE A 614 4.10 19.36 -15.13
C ILE A 614 3.82 19.68 -16.60
N PHE A 615 2.53 19.90 -16.89
CA PHE A 615 2.04 20.19 -18.24
C PHE A 615 1.33 21.54 -18.22
N ILE A 616 1.92 22.55 -18.88
CA ILE A 616 1.37 23.91 -18.95
C ILE A 616 0.69 24.09 -20.30
N PHE A 617 -0.61 24.35 -20.27
CA PHE A 617 -1.45 24.52 -21.45
C PHE A 617 -1.45 25.98 -21.94
N PRO A 618 -1.40 26.21 -23.25
CA PRO A 618 -1.31 27.55 -23.82
C PRO A 618 -2.57 28.41 -23.62
N ASP A 619 -3.71 27.77 -23.39
CA ASP A 619 -5.01 28.42 -23.18
C ASP A 619 -5.98 27.50 -22.43
N LEU A 620 -7.04 28.07 -21.88
CA LEU A 620 -8.03 27.39 -21.07
C LEU A 620 -8.82 26.31 -21.83
N ASN A 621 -9.11 26.52 -23.13
CA ASN A 621 -9.83 25.52 -23.92
C ASN A 621 -9.02 24.23 -23.99
N THR A 622 -7.71 24.35 -24.25
CA THR A 622 -6.81 23.22 -24.30
C THR A 622 -6.69 22.56 -22.93
N GLY A 623 -6.42 23.32 -21.87
CA GLY A 623 -6.23 22.80 -20.52
C GLY A 623 -7.49 22.13 -19.95
N ASN A 624 -8.64 22.81 -20.01
CA ASN A 624 -9.90 22.31 -19.44
C ASN A 624 -10.42 21.06 -20.17
N ASN A 625 -10.34 21.02 -21.51
CA ASN A 625 -10.77 19.84 -22.25
C ASN A 625 -9.81 18.67 -22.08
N THR A 626 -8.48 18.93 -22.02
CA THR A 626 -7.48 17.86 -21.91
C THR A 626 -7.57 17.16 -20.56
N TYR A 627 -7.63 17.89 -19.42
CA TYR A 627 -7.72 17.22 -18.13
C TYR A 627 -8.99 16.38 -18.01
N LYS A 628 -10.13 16.88 -18.52
CA LYS A 628 -11.40 16.12 -18.52
C LYS A 628 -11.33 14.88 -19.41
N ALA A 629 -10.73 15.02 -20.61
CA ALA A 629 -10.55 13.90 -21.51
C ALA A 629 -9.69 12.80 -20.88
N VAL A 630 -8.55 13.18 -20.31
CA VAL A 630 -7.65 12.24 -19.62
C VAL A 630 -8.34 11.61 -18.41
N GLN A 631 -9.01 12.42 -17.58
CA GLN A 631 -9.76 11.92 -16.40
C GLN A 631 -10.78 10.85 -16.81
N ARG A 632 -11.55 11.10 -17.87
CA ARG A 632 -12.62 10.19 -18.29
C ARG A 632 -12.12 9.01 -19.10
N ALA A 633 -11.19 9.24 -20.05
CA ALA A 633 -10.68 8.18 -20.92
C ALA A 633 -9.77 7.18 -20.20
N ALA A 634 -8.92 7.67 -19.28
CA ALA A 634 -8.02 6.85 -18.50
C ALA A 634 -8.58 6.44 -17.12
N ASN A 635 -9.80 6.85 -16.79
CA ASN A 635 -10.47 6.60 -15.50
C ASN A 635 -9.58 6.95 -14.28
N VAL A 636 -8.90 8.10 -14.36
CA VAL A 636 -7.99 8.54 -13.30
C VAL A 636 -8.64 9.56 -12.38
N VAL A 637 -8.14 9.64 -11.15
CA VAL A 637 -8.58 10.66 -10.18
C VAL A 637 -7.89 11.98 -10.51
N ALA A 638 -8.69 13.05 -10.70
CA ALA A 638 -8.20 14.42 -10.86
C ALA A 638 -8.55 15.19 -9.59
N ILE A 639 -7.53 15.66 -8.84
CA ILE A 639 -7.71 16.44 -7.61
C ILE A 639 -7.49 17.92 -7.94
N GLY A 640 -8.50 18.74 -7.72
CA GLY A 640 -8.47 20.18 -8.04
C GLY A 640 -9.85 20.76 -8.37
N PRO A 641 -9.93 22.04 -8.81
CA PRO A 641 -8.79 22.91 -9.07
C PRO A 641 -8.07 23.39 -7.82
N VAL A 642 -6.77 23.31 -7.79
CA VAL A 642 -5.91 23.91 -6.79
C VAL A 642 -5.57 25.32 -7.25
N LEU A 643 -6.07 26.33 -6.58
CA LEU A 643 -5.73 27.72 -6.90
C LEU A 643 -4.33 28.07 -6.41
N GLN A 644 -3.55 28.66 -7.29
CA GLN A 644 -2.17 29.03 -7.05
C GLN A 644 -1.90 30.48 -7.38
N GLY A 645 -0.89 31.06 -6.74
CA GLY A 645 -0.54 32.46 -6.91
C GLY A 645 -1.18 33.42 -5.91
N LEU A 646 -2.15 33.00 -5.07
CA LEU A 646 -2.72 33.81 -4.01
C LEU A 646 -1.78 33.93 -2.78
N ASN A 647 -1.81 35.06 -2.08
CA ASN A 647 -1.05 35.26 -0.83
C ASN A 647 -1.45 34.28 0.28
N LYS A 648 -2.73 33.90 0.33
CA LYS A 648 -3.27 32.90 1.27
C LYS A 648 -4.16 31.93 0.52
N PRO A 649 -4.23 30.66 0.93
CA PRO A 649 -4.95 29.65 0.19
C PRO A 649 -6.47 29.81 0.31
N VAL A 650 -7.09 30.00 -0.83
CA VAL A 650 -8.53 29.97 -1.03
C VAL A 650 -8.75 29.08 -2.26
N ASN A 651 -9.44 27.96 -2.07
CA ASN A 651 -9.70 27.01 -3.16
C ASN A 651 -11.18 26.90 -3.47
N ASP A 652 -11.45 26.65 -4.77
CA ASP A 652 -12.79 26.50 -5.33
C ASP A 652 -13.13 25.04 -5.57
N LEU A 653 -14.38 24.68 -5.43
CA LEU A 653 -14.94 23.37 -5.72
C LEU A 653 -15.84 23.43 -6.97
N SER A 654 -15.94 22.35 -7.70
CA SER A 654 -17.00 22.18 -8.68
C SER A 654 -18.35 22.00 -7.97
N ARG A 655 -19.44 22.60 -8.47
CA ARG A 655 -20.81 22.32 -7.99
C ARG A 655 -21.20 20.83 -8.09
N GLY A 656 -20.56 20.09 -9.00
CA GLY A 656 -20.73 18.64 -9.12
C GLY A 656 -19.72 17.80 -8.32
N CYS A 657 -18.99 18.40 -7.37
CA CYS A 657 -17.99 17.68 -6.56
C CYS A 657 -18.63 16.58 -5.71
N LEU A 658 -17.86 15.52 -5.49
CA LEU A 658 -18.18 14.46 -4.55
C LEU A 658 -17.62 14.77 -3.15
N VAL A 659 -18.04 14.04 -2.14
CA VAL A 659 -17.50 14.15 -0.77
C VAL A 659 -15.97 14.00 -0.75
N LYS A 660 -15.43 13.05 -1.53
CA LYS A 660 -13.99 12.81 -1.65
C LYS A 660 -13.24 14.01 -2.24
N ASP A 661 -13.84 14.71 -3.20
CA ASP A 661 -13.22 15.90 -3.80
C ASP A 661 -13.10 17.04 -2.78
N ILE A 662 -14.12 17.22 -1.93
CA ILE A 662 -14.09 18.20 -0.84
C ILE A 662 -13.00 17.86 0.17
N VAL A 663 -12.95 16.60 0.62
CA VAL A 663 -11.92 16.11 1.55
C VAL A 663 -10.52 16.39 1.00
N ASN A 664 -10.26 16.00 -0.25
CA ASN A 664 -8.96 16.18 -0.88
C ASN A 664 -8.59 17.68 -1.05
N THR A 665 -9.56 18.53 -1.43
CA THR A 665 -9.31 19.97 -1.57
C THR A 665 -9.00 20.63 -0.24
N VAL A 666 -9.67 20.23 0.84
CA VAL A 666 -9.37 20.72 2.21
C VAL A 666 -7.96 20.30 2.64
N VAL A 667 -7.57 19.05 2.40
CA VAL A 667 -6.21 18.55 2.69
C VAL A 667 -5.15 19.34 1.92
N ILE A 668 -5.36 19.59 0.64
CA ILE A 668 -4.48 20.40 -0.21
C ILE A 668 -4.39 21.84 0.32
N THR A 669 -5.53 22.44 0.68
CA THR A 669 -5.58 23.80 1.23
C THR A 669 -4.78 23.90 2.53
N ALA A 670 -4.87 22.88 3.38
CA ALA A 670 -4.08 22.82 4.61
C ALA A 670 -2.56 22.74 4.33
N ILE A 671 -2.14 21.94 3.35
CA ILE A 671 -0.72 21.84 2.94
C ILE A 671 -0.24 23.18 2.38
N GLN A 672 -1.03 23.86 1.53
CA GLN A 672 -0.70 25.19 1.01
C GLN A 672 -0.53 26.21 2.12
N ALA A 673 -1.30 26.11 3.22
CA ALA A 673 -1.26 27.00 4.36
C ALA A 673 -0.08 26.75 5.33
N GLN A 674 0.65 25.63 5.21
CA GLN A 674 1.74 25.28 6.14
C GLN A 674 2.96 26.19 6.01
N GLU A 675 3.15 26.80 4.86
CA GLU A 675 4.31 27.62 4.50
C GLU A 675 4.01 29.14 4.47
N GLY A 676 2.81 29.53 4.94
CA GLY A 676 2.37 30.94 5.01
C GLY A 676 2.84 31.67 6.26
#